data_58f0afeb0a42c2f60665ab2e4068a309
#
_entry.id   58f0afeb0a42c2f60665ab2e4068a309
#
_cell.length_a   1.000
_cell.length_b   1.000
_cell.length_c   1.000
_cell.angle_alpha   90.00
_cell.angle_beta   90.00
_cell.angle_gamma   90.00
#
_symmetry.space_group_name_H-M   'P 1'
#
loop_
_entity.id
_entity.type
_entity.pdbx_description
1 polymer ?
#
loop_
_entity_poly.entity_id
_entity_poly.type
_entity_poly.pdbx_seq_one_letter_code
_entity_poly.pdbx_strand_id
1 'polypeptide(L)'
;MAYVNTYPQLAPWVAYGLYYAKKGTINYENQFKLLLKNFTVMNGGTWPSAWEPSAPVTLPAEMLYRDGRVFTSLAEYLAAYPLNPSRPTIGIAGLDSVLLSGDMAHFDSIIAKLTARGMNVIPVVGAYSGVNGTQPLNIYSAMVKFFTYDPADPSRVVTAAEYEANRDYYRYRIDALVSFTTFTLGSGFVNQTAALLEKMNVPVFRAMISTKREEGEWLLSDDGLLWSDTYYQIAIPETQGIIEPIFVAAPAKSIDPVTGVEIVAYTPIEEQMDYLADRIGNWVRLKYLTNPEKKIALIYYNYPPGKGNIGASYLNVPETIVEILKALQSAGYSVSGFPSTADDLVKLLTERGINVATWAPGELEKLANKTSIILWDAEEYYAWFQTMNPIARKQVVEGPVGYIEEMVKLALSYVSSDTAYTAALNTLDKWSSEMISLANTYPERAQQASVLIRNMTEALKAVLNNARTGQSTDAPWSMFYNFKNEFQSLAVPGFNGWGAPPGNVMTVERKGRKYIVIPGIMFGNVFIGPEPQRGWEADVDKLYHSTVVAPPHQYLAWYAWVNTVFNADAQVHIGRHATYEWLPRKQVALSNFDFSQICAGTKPSVYIYIVDGVGEGIQSKRRGYAVIVDHLTPPLKTTQLYGDLLELRALIDTYSRTPDASPLKAEYLESIRNMVIKLNIAPEININPENFTEDDVEKVDDYLVMLQQTLMPVGLHTFGLTWTDEEVALLAAAIVSADGGPSSPSLQRLIASSMGMDFDKLTAIQAEEVNNRTVDWILQIIRGRAPETLTDDAQIIELLNRAKGYAYLINQSFGSEMNSLLDALNGGFITPRSGNDPIRKPHGTSNRQ
;
A
#
# COMPACT_ATOMS: atom_id res chain seq x y z
N MET A 1 -51.61 7.18 10.88
CA MET A 1 -53.00 7.12 10.31
C MET A 1 -54.07 7.27 11.40
N ALA A 2 -54.04 6.56 12.54
CA ALA A 2 -55.09 6.71 13.60
C ALA A 2 -55.28 8.16 14.08
N TYR A 3 -54.22 8.89 14.30
CA TYR A 3 -54.27 10.28 14.70
C TYR A 3 -54.86 11.24 13.65
N VAL A 4 -54.67 10.94 12.36
CA VAL A 4 -55.29 11.74 11.26
C VAL A 4 -56.79 11.60 11.22
N ASN A 5 -57.30 10.40 11.54
CA ASN A 5 -58.74 10.17 11.62
C ASN A 5 -59.36 10.96 12.79
N THR A 6 -58.61 11.14 13.90
CA THR A 6 -59.07 11.92 15.07
C THR A 6 -58.88 13.42 14.86
N TYR A 7 -57.80 13.79 14.13
CA TYR A 7 -57.41 15.19 13.92
C TYR A 7 -57.13 15.43 12.42
N PRO A 8 -58.13 15.61 11.56
CA PRO A 8 -58.01 15.75 10.13
C PRO A 8 -57.04 16.85 9.66
N GLN A 9 -56.90 17.91 10.47
CA GLN A 9 -55.96 19.01 10.21
C GLN A 9 -54.48 18.56 10.20
N LEU A 10 -54.16 17.37 10.70
CA LEU A 10 -52.81 16.80 10.64
C LEU A 10 -52.51 16.12 9.32
N ALA A 11 -53.51 15.88 8.45
CA ALA A 11 -53.31 15.17 7.18
C ALA A 11 -52.24 15.81 6.29
N PRO A 12 -52.18 17.14 6.09
CA PRO A 12 -51.09 17.75 5.30
C PRO A 12 -49.69 17.49 5.88
N TRP A 13 -49.58 17.55 7.21
CA TRP A 13 -48.30 17.33 7.89
C TRP A 13 -47.84 15.89 7.83
N VAL A 14 -48.76 14.93 7.91
CA VAL A 14 -48.45 13.50 7.73
C VAL A 14 -48.04 13.23 6.28
N ALA A 15 -48.77 13.79 5.30
CA ALA A 15 -48.42 13.70 3.92
C ALA A 15 -47.01 14.28 3.63
N TYR A 16 -46.72 15.45 4.17
CA TYR A 16 -45.42 16.10 4.12
C TYR A 16 -44.32 15.23 4.74
N GLY A 17 -44.56 14.69 5.95
CA GLY A 17 -43.62 13.77 6.61
C GLY A 17 -43.38 12.46 5.88
N LEU A 18 -44.34 11.96 5.08
CA LEU A 18 -44.18 10.76 4.26
C LEU A 18 -43.15 10.95 3.15
N TYR A 19 -43.17 12.09 2.45
CA TYR A 19 -42.14 12.39 1.47
C TYR A 19 -40.73 12.44 2.07
N TYR A 20 -40.62 13.13 3.21
CA TYR A 20 -39.35 13.22 3.96
C TYR A 20 -38.85 11.85 4.40
N ALA A 21 -39.73 10.98 4.91
CA ALA A 21 -39.42 9.64 5.37
C ALA A 21 -38.97 8.70 4.23
N LYS A 22 -39.47 8.94 2.99
CA LYS A 22 -39.10 8.15 1.82
C LYS A 22 -37.79 8.60 1.17
N LYS A 23 -37.32 9.82 1.49
CA LYS A 23 -36.10 10.42 0.98
C LYS A 23 -36.05 10.48 -0.56
N GLY A 24 -34.96 10.95 -1.10
CA GLY A 24 -34.68 11.02 -2.53
C GLY A 24 -35.22 12.29 -3.20
N THR A 25 -34.53 12.74 -4.24
CA THR A 25 -34.80 14.00 -4.95
C THR A 25 -36.23 14.12 -5.42
N ILE A 26 -36.79 13.03 -5.99
CA ILE A 26 -38.17 13.01 -6.45
C ILE A 26 -39.18 13.23 -5.30
N ASN A 27 -38.92 12.69 -4.13
CA ASN A 27 -39.77 12.88 -2.96
C ASN A 27 -39.64 14.27 -2.39
N TYR A 28 -38.44 14.82 -2.33
CA TYR A 28 -38.20 16.19 -1.87
C TYR A 28 -38.84 17.21 -2.81
N GLU A 29 -38.72 17.03 -4.12
CA GLU A 29 -39.40 17.86 -5.09
C GLU A 29 -40.92 17.87 -4.87
N ASN A 30 -41.55 16.71 -4.72
CA ASN A 30 -42.98 16.58 -4.47
C ASN A 30 -43.35 17.08 -3.08
N GLN A 31 -42.47 16.98 -2.08
CA GLN A 31 -42.64 17.58 -0.76
C GLN A 31 -42.74 19.11 -0.87
N PHE A 32 -41.84 19.75 -1.63
CA PHE A 32 -41.88 21.19 -1.88
C PHE A 32 -43.10 21.59 -2.71
N LYS A 33 -43.48 20.82 -3.73
CA LYS A 33 -44.71 21.05 -4.49
C LYS A 33 -45.94 21.02 -3.58
N LEU A 34 -46.03 20.05 -2.66
CA LEU A 34 -47.11 19.97 -1.70
C LEU A 34 -47.13 21.16 -0.74
N LEU A 35 -45.96 21.59 -0.27
CA LEU A 35 -45.84 22.77 0.60
C LEU A 35 -46.32 24.03 -0.11
N LEU A 36 -45.82 24.27 -1.33
CA LEU A 36 -46.21 25.43 -2.14
C LEU A 36 -47.69 25.39 -2.53
N LYS A 37 -48.24 24.21 -2.88
CA LYS A 37 -49.65 24.02 -3.13
C LYS A 37 -50.51 24.44 -1.91
N ASN A 38 -50.17 23.89 -0.76
CA ASN A 38 -50.92 24.22 0.46
C ASN A 38 -50.84 25.73 0.78
N PHE A 39 -49.65 26.36 0.67
CA PHE A 39 -49.48 27.78 0.88
C PHE A 39 -50.30 28.60 -0.13
N THR A 40 -50.27 28.26 -1.43
CA THR A 40 -51.00 28.94 -2.49
C THR A 40 -52.51 28.86 -2.25
N VAL A 41 -53.03 27.68 -1.94
CA VAL A 41 -54.48 27.47 -1.70
C VAL A 41 -54.94 28.16 -0.42
N MET A 42 -54.15 28.11 0.64
CA MET A 42 -54.45 28.79 1.90
C MET A 42 -54.54 30.32 1.74
N ASN A 43 -53.80 30.89 0.79
CA ASN A 43 -53.85 32.32 0.47
C ASN A 43 -54.83 32.66 -0.68
N GLY A 44 -55.77 31.77 -0.99
CA GLY A 44 -56.82 32.02 -2.00
C GLY A 44 -56.35 31.91 -3.46
N GLY A 45 -55.14 31.44 -3.69
CA GLY A 45 -54.58 31.23 -5.05
C GLY A 45 -55.03 29.89 -5.65
N THR A 46 -54.86 29.77 -6.98
CA THR A 46 -55.15 28.55 -7.73
C THR A 46 -53.86 27.80 -8.00
N TRP A 47 -53.81 26.50 -7.72
CA TRP A 47 -52.66 25.64 -8.01
C TRP A 47 -52.76 25.10 -9.41
N PRO A 48 -51.65 25.15 -10.27
CA PRO A 48 -51.62 24.59 -11.58
C PRO A 48 -51.71 23.07 -11.52
N SER A 49 -52.61 22.45 -12.29
CA SER A 49 -52.80 20.98 -12.35
C SER A 49 -51.55 20.26 -12.87
N ALA A 50 -50.76 20.89 -13.73
CA ALA A 50 -49.52 20.37 -14.24
C ALA A 50 -48.40 20.22 -13.14
N TRP A 51 -48.58 20.89 -11.97
CA TRP A 51 -47.64 20.87 -10.88
C TRP A 51 -48.17 20.04 -9.70
N GLU A 52 -49.19 19.24 -9.90
CA GLU A 52 -49.74 18.38 -8.84
C GLU A 52 -48.66 17.46 -8.27
N PRO A 53 -48.43 17.45 -6.94
CA PRO A 53 -47.44 16.55 -6.37
C PRO A 53 -47.86 15.09 -6.54
N SER A 54 -46.94 14.27 -7.03
CA SER A 54 -47.11 12.82 -7.15
C SER A 54 -47.08 12.14 -5.79
N ALA A 55 -47.65 10.95 -5.66
CA ALA A 55 -47.61 10.18 -4.42
C ALA A 55 -46.13 9.87 -4.02
N PRO A 56 -45.81 9.75 -2.72
CA PRO A 56 -44.46 9.39 -2.27
C PRO A 56 -43.97 8.07 -2.86
N VAL A 57 -42.83 8.08 -3.47
CA VAL A 57 -42.18 6.92 -4.08
C VAL A 57 -41.25 6.23 -3.07
N THR A 58 -41.40 4.94 -2.90
CA THR A 58 -40.45 4.13 -2.12
C THR A 58 -39.43 3.53 -3.08
N LEU A 59 -38.17 3.97 -2.98
CA LEU A 59 -37.09 3.29 -3.68
C LEU A 59 -36.76 1.97 -2.96
N PRO A 60 -36.48 0.89 -3.70
CA PRO A 60 -36.08 -0.38 -3.11
C PRO A 60 -34.71 -0.24 -2.41
N ALA A 61 -34.47 -1.07 -1.41
CA ALA A 61 -33.19 -1.09 -0.70
C ALA A 61 -32.03 -1.75 -1.50
N GLU A 62 -32.38 -2.40 -2.61
CA GLU A 62 -31.46 -3.12 -3.50
C GLU A 62 -31.79 -2.74 -4.94
N MET A 63 -30.92 -2.05 -5.61
CA MET A 63 -31.16 -1.54 -6.96
C MET A 63 -29.89 -1.46 -7.78
N LEU A 64 -30.07 -1.31 -9.07
CA LEU A 64 -29.01 -0.95 -10.02
C LEU A 64 -29.24 0.50 -10.46
N TYR A 65 -28.17 1.21 -10.73
CA TYR A 65 -28.19 2.59 -11.17
C TYR A 65 -27.36 2.78 -12.45
N ARG A 66 -27.87 3.52 -13.42
CA ARG A 66 -27.07 3.98 -14.56
C ARG A 66 -27.72 5.16 -15.26
N ASP A 67 -26.96 6.16 -15.64
CA ASP A 67 -27.38 7.33 -16.43
C ASP A 67 -28.68 7.98 -15.88
N GLY A 68 -28.72 8.23 -14.55
CA GLY A 68 -29.87 8.82 -13.88
C GLY A 68 -31.08 7.89 -13.68
N ARG A 69 -31.00 6.61 -14.11
CA ARG A 69 -32.07 5.62 -14.03
C ARG A 69 -31.79 4.59 -12.96
N VAL A 70 -32.87 4.18 -12.29
CA VAL A 70 -32.88 3.11 -11.29
C VAL A 70 -33.59 1.88 -11.87
N PHE A 71 -33.01 0.70 -11.65
CA PHE A 71 -33.56 -0.58 -12.08
C PHE A 71 -33.73 -1.50 -10.88
N THR A 72 -34.81 -2.21 -10.81
CA THR A 72 -35.16 -3.12 -9.71
C THR A 72 -34.83 -4.58 -10.00
N SER A 73 -34.60 -4.91 -11.27
CA SER A 73 -34.21 -6.24 -11.74
C SER A 73 -33.02 -6.18 -12.69
N LEU A 74 -32.20 -7.23 -12.67
CA LEU A 74 -31.09 -7.37 -13.61
C LEU A 74 -31.59 -7.50 -15.06
N ALA A 75 -32.72 -8.18 -15.30
CA ALA A 75 -33.29 -8.34 -16.62
C ALA A 75 -33.67 -6.99 -17.26
N GLU A 76 -34.30 -6.11 -16.50
CA GLU A 76 -34.62 -4.75 -16.95
C GLU A 76 -33.33 -3.92 -17.24
N TYR A 77 -32.33 -4.03 -16.39
CA TYR A 77 -31.04 -3.39 -16.61
C TYR A 77 -30.34 -3.89 -17.88
N LEU A 78 -30.27 -5.22 -18.06
CA LEU A 78 -29.65 -5.86 -19.23
C LEU A 78 -30.40 -5.61 -20.54
N ALA A 79 -31.71 -5.38 -20.48
CA ALA A 79 -32.49 -4.95 -21.64
C ALA A 79 -32.09 -3.54 -22.13
N ALA A 80 -31.74 -2.65 -21.19
CA ALA A 80 -31.24 -1.29 -21.49
C ALA A 80 -29.74 -1.24 -21.81
N TYR A 81 -28.93 -2.05 -21.10
CA TYR A 81 -27.48 -2.09 -21.18
C TYR A 81 -26.98 -3.54 -21.30
N PRO A 82 -27.08 -4.16 -22.49
CA PRO A 82 -26.67 -5.55 -22.70
C PRO A 82 -25.15 -5.72 -22.46
N LEU A 83 -24.78 -6.79 -21.75
CA LEU A 83 -23.38 -7.14 -21.54
C LEU A 83 -22.83 -7.84 -22.79
N ASN A 84 -21.61 -7.50 -23.15
CA ASN A 84 -20.86 -8.22 -24.17
C ASN A 84 -20.09 -9.38 -23.50
N PRO A 85 -20.36 -10.65 -23.83
CA PRO A 85 -19.74 -11.81 -23.18
C PRO A 85 -18.22 -11.92 -23.37
N SER A 86 -17.66 -11.23 -24.38
CA SER A 86 -16.22 -11.23 -24.64
C SER A 86 -15.46 -10.13 -23.88
N ARG A 87 -16.15 -9.35 -23.05
CA ARG A 87 -15.59 -8.24 -22.29
C ARG A 87 -15.67 -8.52 -20.80
N PRO A 88 -14.66 -8.10 -20.03
CA PRO A 88 -14.72 -8.22 -18.57
C PRO A 88 -15.88 -7.40 -18.02
N THR A 89 -16.44 -7.87 -16.91
CA THR A 89 -17.57 -7.23 -16.23
C THR A 89 -17.13 -6.70 -14.87
N ILE A 90 -17.31 -5.42 -14.65
CA ILE A 90 -16.94 -4.73 -13.41
C ILE A 90 -18.20 -4.47 -12.60
N GLY A 91 -18.21 -4.98 -11.37
CA GLY A 91 -19.21 -4.61 -10.36
C GLY A 91 -18.86 -3.28 -9.72
N ILE A 92 -19.84 -2.44 -9.47
CA ILE A 92 -19.69 -1.25 -8.63
C ILE A 92 -20.65 -1.37 -7.46
N ALA A 93 -20.19 -1.11 -6.24
CA ALA A 93 -21.00 -1.12 -5.03
C ALA A 93 -21.02 0.25 -4.38
N GLY A 94 -22.20 0.84 -4.20
CA GLY A 94 -22.40 2.13 -3.57
C GLY A 94 -23.60 2.15 -2.63
N LEU A 95 -23.67 3.19 -1.82
CA LEU A 95 -24.75 3.36 -0.85
C LEU A 95 -25.93 4.14 -1.43
N ASP A 96 -27.11 3.77 -1.03
CA ASP A 96 -28.38 4.41 -1.42
C ASP A 96 -28.44 5.87 -0.99
N SER A 97 -27.76 6.25 0.09
CA SER A 97 -27.74 7.63 0.58
C SER A 97 -27.25 8.63 -0.47
N VAL A 98 -26.27 8.25 -1.29
CA VAL A 98 -25.70 9.09 -2.35
C VAL A 98 -26.70 9.24 -3.50
N LEU A 99 -27.36 8.14 -3.90
CA LEU A 99 -28.44 8.18 -4.89
C LEU A 99 -29.64 9.02 -4.40
N LEU A 100 -30.01 8.85 -3.13
CA LEU A 100 -31.13 9.58 -2.53
C LEU A 100 -30.87 11.09 -2.41
N SER A 101 -29.62 11.51 -2.32
CA SER A 101 -29.24 12.94 -2.40
C SER A 101 -29.12 13.46 -3.84
N GLY A 102 -29.15 12.58 -4.84
CA GLY A 102 -28.99 12.96 -6.25
C GLY A 102 -27.52 13.22 -6.65
N ASP A 103 -26.58 12.82 -5.83
CA ASP A 103 -25.15 13.15 -5.97
C ASP A 103 -24.37 11.98 -6.60
N MET A 104 -24.71 11.63 -7.85
CA MET A 104 -24.22 10.45 -8.56
C MET A 104 -23.11 10.72 -9.59
N ALA A 105 -22.62 11.97 -9.72
CA ALA A 105 -21.65 12.33 -10.75
C ALA A 105 -20.38 11.47 -10.77
N HIS A 106 -19.87 11.07 -9.61
CA HIS A 106 -18.72 10.19 -9.48
C HIS A 106 -19.00 8.74 -9.90
N PHE A 107 -20.24 8.24 -9.74
CA PHE A 107 -20.68 6.96 -10.30
C PHE A 107 -20.76 7.02 -11.83
N ASP A 108 -21.36 8.09 -12.37
CA ASP A 108 -21.49 8.27 -13.81
C ASP A 108 -20.11 8.37 -14.46
N SER A 109 -19.16 9.10 -13.84
CA SER A 109 -17.79 9.20 -14.33
C SER A 109 -17.10 7.85 -14.41
N ILE A 110 -17.04 7.06 -13.34
CA ILE A 110 -16.35 5.75 -13.38
C ILE A 110 -17.04 4.77 -14.34
N ILE A 111 -18.38 4.76 -14.43
CA ILE A 111 -19.12 3.94 -15.39
C ILE A 111 -18.70 4.31 -16.83
N ALA A 112 -18.64 5.59 -17.13
CA ALA A 112 -18.21 6.08 -18.43
C ALA A 112 -16.76 5.68 -18.75
N LYS A 113 -15.81 5.87 -17.78
CA LYS A 113 -14.39 5.52 -17.94
C LYS A 113 -14.19 4.02 -18.19
N LEU A 114 -14.86 3.15 -17.43
CA LEU A 114 -14.79 1.70 -17.61
C LEU A 114 -15.42 1.27 -18.96
N THR A 115 -16.58 1.83 -19.30
CA THR A 115 -17.25 1.55 -20.57
C THR A 115 -16.40 1.98 -21.78
N ALA A 116 -15.75 3.15 -21.70
CA ALA A 116 -14.84 3.65 -22.75
C ALA A 116 -13.63 2.72 -22.96
N ARG A 117 -13.19 2.02 -21.91
CA ARG A 117 -12.12 1.00 -21.97
C ARG A 117 -12.62 -0.40 -22.40
N GLY A 118 -13.86 -0.49 -22.83
CA GLY A 118 -14.43 -1.73 -23.35
C GLY A 118 -14.85 -2.73 -22.26
N MET A 119 -15.12 -2.29 -21.05
CA MET A 119 -15.61 -3.15 -19.97
C MET A 119 -17.13 -3.06 -19.84
N ASN A 120 -17.74 -4.16 -19.45
CA ASN A 120 -19.13 -4.17 -18.99
C ASN A 120 -19.18 -3.65 -17.55
N VAL A 121 -20.31 -3.05 -17.16
CA VAL A 121 -20.48 -2.54 -15.80
C VAL A 121 -21.82 -3.00 -15.23
N ILE A 122 -21.84 -3.44 -13.97
CA ILE A 122 -23.05 -3.73 -13.18
C ILE A 122 -22.98 -2.87 -11.90
N PRO A 123 -23.59 -1.67 -11.91
CA PRO A 123 -23.51 -0.73 -10.79
C PRO A 123 -24.67 -0.98 -9.81
N VAL A 124 -24.32 -1.49 -8.65
CA VAL A 124 -25.25 -1.84 -7.56
C VAL A 124 -25.27 -0.74 -6.52
N VAL A 125 -26.47 -0.37 -6.10
CA VAL A 125 -26.71 0.58 -5.01
C VAL A 125 -27.60 -0.09 -3.96
N GLY A 126 -27.18 -0.03 -2.71
CA GLY A 126 -27.90 -0.64 -1.61
C GLY A 126 -27.84 0.18 -0.31
N ALA A 127 -28.75 -0.11 0.60
CA ALA A 127 -28.72 0.49 1.93
C ALA A 127 -27.44 0.09 2.68
N TYR A 128 -26.92 0.96 3.52
CA TYR A 128 -25.77 0.64 4.39
C TYR A 128 -26.13 -0.48 5.37
N SER A 129 -27.28 -0.36 6.04
CA SER A 129 -27.80 -1.35 6.97
C SER A 129 -29.32 -1.46 6.76
N GLY A 130 -29.80 -2.67 6.77
CA GLY A 130 -31.22 -2.93 6.65
C GLY A 130 -31.49 -4.43 6.77
N VAL A 131 -32.65 -4.76 7.31
CA VAL A 131 -33.08 -6.14 7.47
C VAL A 131 -34.58 -6.27 7.16
N ASN A 132 -34.94 -7.45 6.65
CA ASN A 132 -36.34 -7.89 6.56
C ASN A 132 -36.47 -9.14 7.44
N GLY A 133 -36.98 -8.95 8.68
CA GLY A 133 -36.87 -9.97 9.71
C GLY A 133 -35.40 -10.19 10.10
N THR A 134 -34.90 -11.41 9.94
CA THR A 134 -33.48 -11.77 10.17
C THR A 134 -32.63 -11.73 8.90
N GLN A 135 -33.24 -11.47 7.74
CA GLN A 135 -32.55 -11.48 6.46
C GLN A 135 -31.97 -10.11 6.14
N PRO A 136 -30.76 -10.01 5.54
CA PRO A 136 -30.21 -8.76 5.09
C PRO A 136 -31.05 -8.12 3.98
N LEU A 137 -31.20 -6.81 4.07
CA LEU A 137 -31.80 -5.98 3.02
C LEU A 137 -30.92 -4.73 2.87
N ASN A 138 -29.71 -4.92 2.38
CA ASN A 138 -28.65 -3.91 2.33
C ASN A 138 -27.72 -4.14 1.14
N ILE A 139 -26.55 -3.47 1.13
CA ILE A 139 -25.56 -3.62 0.05
C ILE A 139 -25.03 -5.06 -0.09
N TYR A 140 -24.94 -5.85 1.00
CA TYR A 140 -24.55 -7.26 0.92
C TYR A 140 -25.59 -8.07 0.13
N SER A 141 -26.88 -8.00 0.49
CA SER A 141 -27.95 -8.72 -0.23
C SER A 141 -28.10 -8.22 -1.66
N ALA A 142 -27.86 -6.92 -1.90
CA ALA A 142 -27.85 -6.36 -3.25
C ALA A 142 -26.72 -6.94 -4.11
N MET A 143 -25.51 -7.09 -3.55
CA MET A 143 -24.39 -7.74 -4.25
C MET A 143 -24.70 -9.22 -4.54
N VAL A 144 -25.28 -9.97 -3.60
CA VAL A 144 -25.70 -11.34 -3.85
C VAL A 144 -26.71 -11.37 -5.00
N LYS A 145 -27.76 -10.55 -4.94
CA LYS A 145 -28.83 -10.50 -5.93
C LYS A 145 -28.36 -10.21 -7.36
N PHE A 146 -27.41 -9.31 -7.53
CA PHE A 146 -27.02 -8.81 -8.85
C PHE A 146 -25.69 -9.38 -9.36
N PHE A 147 -24.78 -9.78 -8.48
CA PHE A 147 -23.48 -10.33 -8.87
C PHE A 147 -23.45 -11.85 -8.90
N THR A 148 -24.38 -12.55 -8.23
CA THR A 148 -24.43 -14.02 -8.28
C THR A 148 -25.49 -14.53 -9.26
N TYR A 149 -25.36 -15.78 -9.68
CA TYR A 149 -26.39 -16.46 -10.47
C TYR A 149 -26.43 -17.96 -10.18
N ASP A 150 -27.60 -18.54 -10.41
CA ASP A 150 -27.84 -19.96 -10.41
C ASP A 150 -27.27 -20.54 -11.72
N PRO A 151 -26.29 -21.46 -11.71
CA PRO A 151 -25.77 -22.03 -12.95
C PRO A 151 -26.78 -22.86 -13.73
N ALA A 152 -27.85 -23.36 -13.09
CA ALA A 152 -28.94 -24.09 -13.77
C ALA A 152 -29.96 -23.14 -14.41
N ASP A 153 -30.16 -21.94 -13.84
CA ASP A 153 -31.03 -20.89 -14.40
C ASP A 153 -30.42 -19.51 -14.14
N PRO A 154 -29.53 -19.01 -15.02
CA PRO A 154 -28.88 -17.72 -14.87
C PRO A 154 -29.83 -16.49 -14.82
N SER A 155 -31.10 -16.67 -15.20
CA SER A 155 -32.13 -15.62 -15.16
C SER A 155 -32.81 -15.51 -13.79
N ARG A 156 -32.69 -16.54 -12.96
CA ARG A 156 -33.27 -16.61 -11.63
C ARG A 156 -32.56 -15.65 -10.66
N VAL A 157 -33.34 -14.95 -9.87
CA VAL A 157 -32.82 -14.10 -8.80
C VAL A 157 -32.39 -14.99 -7.64
N VAL A 158 -31.15 -14.80 -7.17
CA VAL A 158 -30.60 -15.47 -5.98
C VAL A 158 -30.80 -14.55 -4.78
N THR A 159 -31.47 -15.07 -3.75
CA THR A 159 -31.60 -14.33 -2.47
C THR A 159 -30.40 -14.56 -1.56
N ALA A 160 -30.17 -13.66 -0.61
CA ALA A 160 -29.11 -13.84 0.37
C ALA A 160 -29.25 -15.12 1.19
N ALA A 161 -30.50 -15.53 1.54
CA ALA A 161 -30.77 -16.77 2.27
C ALA A 161 -30.40 -18.02 1.47
N GLU A 162 -30.77 -18.06 0.19
CA GLU A 162 -30.42 -19.18 -0.70
C GLU A 162 -28.92 -19.27 -0.92
N TYR A 163 -28.25 -18.12 -1.10
CA TYR A 163 -26.81 -18.06 -1.23
C TYR A 163 -26.10 -18.59 0.02
N GLU A 164 -26.51 -18.14 1.21
CA GLU A 164 -25.95 -18.60 2.49
C GLU A 164 -26.12 -20.11 2.70
N ALA A 165 -27.23 -20.67 2.24
CA ALA A 165 -27.52 -22.11 2.36
C ALA A 165 -26.60 -22.99 1.51
N ASN A 166 -26.06 -22.47 0.39
CA ASN A 166 -25.23 -23.25 -0.53
C ASN A 166 -24.29 -22.38 -1.39
N ARG A 167 -23.36 -21.67 -0.74
CA ARG A 167 -22.44 -20.70 -1.39
C ARG A 167 -21.62 -21.32 -2.52
N ASP A 168 -21.21 -22.56 -2.41
CA ASP A 168 -20.35 -23.24 -3.39
C ASP A 168 -21.07 -23.59 -4.71
N TYR A 169 -22.37 -23.61 -4.69
CA TYR A 169 -23.21 -23.89 -5.87
C TYR A 169 -23.26 -22.70 -6.82
N TYR A 170 -23.36 -21.47 -6.32
CA TYR A 170 -23.57 -20.27 -7.11
C TYR A 170 -22.30 -19.83 -7.86
N ARG A 171 -22.48 -19.06 -8.92
CA ARG A 171 -21.42 -18.49 -9.76
C ARG A 171 -21.54 -16.96 -9.78
N TYR A 172 -20.52 -16.30 -10.29
CA TYR A 172 -20.40 -14.84 -10.24
C TYR A 172 -20.30 -14.23 -11.63
N ARG A 173 -20.84 -13.01 -11.77
CA ARG A 173 -20.94 -12.28 -13.04
C ARG A 173 -19.84 -11.25 -13.24
N ILE A 174 -19.05 -10.96 -12.22
CA ILE A 174 -18.07 -9.87 -12.22
C ILE A 174 -16.64 -10.39 -12.15
N ASP A 175 -15.73 -9.61 -12.73
CA ASP A 175 -14.28 -9.88 -12.77
C ASP A 175 -13.46 -8.95 -11.85
N ALA A 176 -14.06 -7.85 -11.41
CA ALA A 176 -13.54 -6.97 -10.38
C ALA A 176 -14.70 -6.24 -9.71
N LEU A 177 -14.48 -5.73 -8.51
CA LEU A 177 -15.44 -4.92 -7.76
C LEU A 177 -14.83 -3.57 -7.37
N VAL A 178 -15.57 -2.48 -7.60
CA VAL A 178 -15.24 -1.14 -7.12
C VAL A 178 -16.16 -0.79 -5.97
N SER A 179 -15.61 -0.48 -4.81
CA SER A 179 -16.37 -0.10 -3.63
C SER A 179 -16.29 1.42 -3.37
N PHE A 180 -17.44 2.08 -3.39
CA PHE A 180 -17.61 3.45 -2.92
C PHE A 180 -18.15 3.52 -1.48
N THR A 181 -18.33 2.37 -0.83
CA THR A 181 -18.91 2.34 0.51
C THR A 181 -17.89 2.78 1.56
N THR A 182 -18.27 3.68 2.41
CA THR A 182 -17.54 4.02 3.64
C THR A 182 -17.74 2.90 4.67
N PHE A 183 -16.78 2.66 5.54
CA PHE A 183 -16.79 1.56 6.51
C PHE A 183 -16.73 0.17 5.86
N THR A 184 -17.21 -0.86 6.56
CA THR A 184 -17.30 -2.21 6.04
C THR A 184 -18.44 -2.35 5.03
N LEU A 185 -18.22 -3.17 4.02
CA LEU A 185 -19.31 -3.64 3.17
C LEU A 185 -20.27 -4.53 3.98
N GLY A 186 -21.58 -4.29 3.87
CA GLY A 186 -22.60 -5.13 4.48
C GLY A 186 -22.66 -5.00 6.01
N SER A 187 -22.88 -3.79 6.53
CA SER A 187 -23.06 -3.57 7.97
C SER A 187 -24.08 -4.54 8.59
N GLY A 188 -23.72 -5.14 9.73
CA GLY A 188 -24.48 -6.22 10.36
C GLY A 188 -24.27 -7.62 9.74
N PHE A 189 -23.63 -7.71 8.56
CA PHE A 189 -23.36 -8.95 7.82
C PHE A 189 -21.91 -8.99 7.31
N VAL A 190 -20.98 -8.50 8.11
CA VAL A 190 -19.55 -8.33 7.73
C VAL A 190 -18.90 -9.67 7.37
N ASN A 191 -19.13 -10.72 8.17
CA ASN A 191 -18.57 -12.05 7.94
C ASN A 191 -19.14 -12.70 6.67
N GLN A 192 -20.44 -12.53 6.43
CA GLN A 192 -21.09 -13.03 5.21
C GLN A 192 -20.55 -12.30 3.98
N THR A 193 -20.34 -10.98 4.09
CA THR A 193 -19.76 -10.19 3.02
C THR A 193 -18.32 -10.62 2.76
N ALA A 194 -17.48 -10.80 3.77
CA ALA A 194 -16.11 -11.30 3.61
C ALA A 194 -16.09 -12.66 2.90
N ALA A 195 -16.98 -13.59 3.29
CA ALA A 195 -17.11 -14.87 2.62
C ALA A 195 -17.62 -14.76 1.16
N LEU A 196 -18.49 -13.79 0.85
CA LEU A 196 -18.90 -13.50 -0.52
C LEU A 196 -17.72 -13.02 -1.36
N LEU A 197 -16.92 -12.07 -0.84
CA LEU A 197 -15.72 -11.55 -1.53
C LEU A 197 -14.70 -12.67 -1.79
N GLU A 198 -14.43 -13.51 -0.79
CA GLU A 198 -13.55 -14.68 -0.93
C GLU A 198 -14.05 -15.63 -2.04
N LYS A 199 -15.36 -15.95 -2.06
CA LYS A 199 -15.94 -16.85 -3.05
C LYS A 199 -16.03 -16.24 -4.44
N MET A 200 -16.21 -14.92 -4.56
CA MET A 200 -16.14 -14.24 -5.86
C MET A 200 -14.74 -14.31 -6.46
N ASN A 201 -13.72 -14.32 -5.63
CA ASN A 201 -12.32 -14.38 -6.01
C ASN A 201 -11.93 -13.35 -7.10
N VAL A 202 -12.29 -12.09 -6.86
CA VAL A 202 -11.97 -10.95 -7.74
C VAL A 202 -11.34 -9.80 -6.95
N PRO A 203 -10.47 -9.00 -7.54
CA PRO A 203 -9.90 -7.85 -6.86
C PRO A 203 -10.99 -6.82 -6.51
N VAL A 204 -10.90 -6.25 -5.31
CA VAL A 204 -11.88 -5.29 -4.78
C VAL A 204 -11.18 -3.96 -4.53
N PHE A 205 -11.49 -2.95 -5.33
CA PHE A 205 -10.86 -1.63 -5.30
C PHE A 205 -11.60 -0.67 -4.38
N ARG A 206 -10.83 0.16 -3.68
CA ARG A 206 -11.40 1.25 -2.90
C ARG A 206 -11.40 2.56 -3.67
N ALA A 207 -12.55 3.02 -4.13
CA ALA A 207 -12.76 4.36 -4.66
C ALA A 207 -13.11 5.32 -3.50
N MET A 208 -12.22 6.24 -3.14
CA MET A 208 -12.39 7.13 -2.00
C MET A 208 -13.02 8.47 -2.40
N ILE A 209 -13.90 8.97 -1.55
CA ILE A 209 -14.53 10.28 -1.68
C ILE A 209 -14.22 11.08 -0.42
N SER A 210 -13.66 12.28 -0.55
CA SER A 210 -13.49 13.15 0.62
C SER A 210 -14.84 13.56 1.18
N THR A 211 -14.99 13.49 2.52
CA THR A 211 -16.23 13.95 3.16
C THR A 211 -16.29 15.48 3.34
N LYS A 212 -15.15 16.16 3.36
CA LYS A 212 -15.05 17.59 3.65
C LYS A 212 -13.99 18.33 2.83
N ARG A 213 -12.87 17.65 2.49
CA ARG A 213 -11.74 18.28 1.83
C ARG A 213 -12.03 18.48 0.35
N GLU A 214 -12.04 19.73 -0.09
CA GLU A 214 -12.19 20.11 -1.50
C GLU A 214 -10.96 19.68 -2.31
N GLU A 215 -11.09 19.60 -3.63
CA GLU A 215 -10.01 19.20 -4.54
C GLU A 215 -8.75 20.06 -4.39
N GLY A 216 -8.92 21.39 -4.38
CA GLY A 216 -7.80 22.34 -4.22
C GLY A 216 -7.07 22.16 -2.89
N GLU A 217 -7.79 21.93 -1.80
CA GLU A 217 -7.20 21.63 -0.50
C GLU A 217 -6.44 20.30 -0.52
N TRP A 218 -7.01 19.26 -1.14
CA TRP A 218 -6.34 17.97 -1.29
C TRP A 218 -5.05 18.07 -2.12
N LEU A 219 -5.09 18.75 -3.26
CA LEU A 219 -3.91 18.94 -4.11
C LEU A 219 -2.77 19.62 -3.35
N LEU A 220 -3.11 20.61 -2.52
CA LEU A 220 -2.14 21.45 -1.80
C LEU A 220 -1.72 20.92 -0.44
N SER A 221 -2.31 19.82 0.05
CA SER A 221 -1.95 19.23 1.33
C SER A 221 -1.03 18.01 1.19
N ASP A 222 -0.08 17.83 2.11
CA ASP A 222 0.83 16.68 2.11
C ASP A 222 0.29 15.45 2.83
N ASP A 223 -0.73 15.58 3.66
CA ASP A 223 -1.36 14.46 4.36
C ASP A 223 -2.42 13.73 3.51
N GLY A 224 -2.87 14.35 2.42
CA GLY A 224 -3.86 13.81 1.49
C GLY A 224 -5.27 13.89 2.05
N LEU A 225 -5.70 12.95 2.88
CA LEU A 225 -7.03 12.91 3.48
C LEU A 225 -7.01 13.31 4.96
N LEU A 226 -8.18 13.68 5.48
CA LEU A 226 -8.40 13.82 6.90
C LEU A 226 -8.24 12.45 7.59
N TRP A 227 -7.80 12.45 8.85
CA TRP A 227 -7.62 11.20 9.60
C TRP A 227 -8.90 10.36 9.69
N SER A 228 -10.07 11.01 9.78
CA SER A 228 -11.37 10.33 9.80
C SER A 228 -11.66 9.61 8.49
N ASP A 229 -11.41 10.27 7.34
CA ASP A 229 -11.56 9.64 6.03
C ASP A 229 -10.58 8.47 5.86
N THR A 230 -9.32 8.63 6.30
CA THR A 230 -8.32 7.56 6.30
C THR A 230 -8.79 6.35 7.12
N TYR A 231 -9.33 6.58 8.31
CA TYR A 231 -9.82 5.51 9.17
C TYR A 231 -11.03 4.79 8.56
N TYR A 232 -12.06 5.55 8.16
CA TYR A 232 -13.33 4.97 7.70
C TYR A 232 -13.29 4.46 6.26
N GLN A 233 -12.46 5.04 5.40
CA GLN A 233 -12.44 4.70 3.99
C GLN A 233 -11.27 3.80 3.58
N ILE A 234 -10.22 3.67 4.42
CA ILE A 234 -9.06 2.83 4.13
C ILE A 234 -8.90 1.75 5.20
N ALA A 235 -8.61 2.12 6.45
CA ALA A 235 -8.23 1.17 7.49
C ALA A 235 -9.32 0.12 7.79
N ILE A 236 -10.58 0.52 7.85
CA ILE A 236 -11.68 -0.43 8.07
C ILE A 236 -11.92 -1.31 6.83
N PRO A 237 -12.07 -0.80 5.60
CA PRO A 237 -12.21 -1.63 4.41
C PRO A 237 -11.03 -2.60 4.17
N GLU A 238 -9.80 -2.22 4.51
CA GLU A 238 -8.63 -3.12 4.43
C GLU A 238 -8.82 -4.41 5.22
N THR A 239 -9.59 -4.40 6.31
CA THR A 239 -9.89 -5.60 7.10
C THR A 239 -10.75 -6.63 6.36
N GLN A 240 -11.41 -6.21 5.28
CA GLN A 240 -12.18 -7.07 4.38
C GLN A 240 -11.44 -7.41 3.07
N GLY A 241 -10.15 -7.06 2.94
CA GLY A 241 -9.37 -7.32 1.73
C GLY A 241 -9.61 -6.34 0.59
N ILE A 242 -10.20 -5.18 0.88
CA ILE A 242 -10.36 -4.11 -0.11
C ILE A 242 -9.02 -3.41 -0.31
N ILE A 243 -8.58 -3.34 -1.55
CA ILE A 243 -7.24 -2.88 -1.94
C ILE A 243 -7.26 -1.54 -2.68
N GLU A 244 -6.08 -0.99 -2.96
CA GLU A 244 -5.85 0.16 -3.83
C GLU A 244 -6.74 1.37 -3.52
N PRO A 245 -6.51 2.05 -2.39
CA PRO A 245 -7.28 3.22 -2.01
C PRO A 245 -6.94 4.42 -2.90
N ILE A 246 -7.77 4.67 -3.93
CA ILE A 246 -7.60 5.77 -4.88
C ILE A 246 -8.63 6.86 -4.61
N PHE A 247 -8.16 8.08 -4.45
CA PHE A 247 -9.00 9.25 -4.22
C PHE A 247 -9.60 9.76 -5.53
N VAL A 248 -10.93 9.75 -5.67
CA VAL A 248 -11.59 9.93 -6.97
C VAL A 248 -12.64 11.04 -7.00
N ALA A 249 -13.07 11.54 -5.85
CA ALA A 249 -14.05 12.64 -5.82
C ALA A 249 -13.92 13.48 -4.55
N ALA A 250 -14.24 14.75 -4.68
CA ALA A 250 -14.22 15.73 -3.60
C ALA A 250 -15.50 16.59 -3.61
N PRO A 251 -15.93 17.14 -2.46
CA PRO A 251 -17.02 18.10 -2.42
C PRO A 251 -16.60 19.37 -3.15
N ALA A 252 -17.48 19.87 -4.00
CA ALA A 252 -17.35 21.17 -4.65
C ALA A 252 -18.57 22.05 -4.28
N LYS A 253 -18.30 23.31 -4.00
CA LYS A 253 -19.32 24.31 -3.69
C LYS A 253 -19.67 25.09 -4.94
N SER A 254 -20.95 25.32 -5.13
CA SER A 254 -21.47 26.19 -6.18
C SER A 254 -22.62 27.03 -5.64
N ILE A 255 -22.79 28.21 -6.18
CA ILE A 255 -23.95 29.07 -5.85
C ILE A 255 -24.99 28.86 -6.93
N ASP A 256 -26.18 28.41 -6.56
CA ASP A 256 -27.31 28.34 -7.48
C ASP A 256 -27.65 29.74 -8.00
N PRO A 257 -27.59 29.97 -9.32
CA PRO A 257 -27.75 31.32 -9.87
C PRO A 257 -29.16 31.89 -9.75
N VAL A 258 -30.14 31.05 -9.45
CA VAL A 258 -31.56 31.44 -9.31
C VAL A 258 -31.90 31.77 -7.86
N THR A 259 -31.48 30.91 -6.95
CA THR A 259 -31.85 31.00 -5.52
C THR A 259 -30.79 31.68 -4.66
N GLY A 260 -29.54 31.77 -5.13
CA GLY A 260 -28.42 32.24 -4.33
C GLY A 260 -27.98 31.26 -3.23
N VAL A 261 -28.49 30.03 -3.24
CA VAL A 261 -28.18 29.00 -2.22
C VAL A 261 -26.87 28.32 -2.57
N GLU A 262 -26.01 28.15 -1.58
CA GLU A 262 -24.83 27.32 -1.72
C GLU A 262 -25.22 25.84 -1.81
N ILE A 263 -24.81 25.20 -2.91
CA ILE A 263 -24.96 23.76 -3.16
C ILE A 263 -23.60 23.11 -3.00
N VAL A 264 -23.55 21.98 -2.26
CA VAL A 264 -22.36 21.12 -2.14
C VAL A 264 -22.67 19.81 -2.81
N ALA A 265 -21.87 19.42 -3.80
CA ALA A 265 -21.97 18.15 -4.52
C ALA A 265 -20.61 17.51 -4.67
N TYR A 266 -20.56 16.17 -4.74
CA TYR A 266 -19.32 15.45 -5.04
C TYR A 266 -18.98 15.54 -6.52
N THR A 267 -17.86 16.18 -6.80
CA THR A 267 -17.32 16.30 -8.15
C THR A 267 -16.24 15.24 -8.39
N PRO A 268 -16.32 14.45 -9.47
CA PRO A 268 -15.28 13.51 -9.82
C PRO A 268 -13.97 14.23 -10.16
N ILE A 269 -12.86 13.68 -9.71
CA ILE A 269 -11.51 14.07 -10.14
C ILE A 269 -11.17 13.19 -11.34
N GLU A 270 -11.43 13.71 -12.52
CA GLU A 270 -11.44 12.94 -13.78
C GLU A 270 -10.13 12.17 -14.03
N GLU A 271 -8.99 12.79 -13.71
CA GLU A 271 -7.67 12.15 -13.85
C GLU A 271 -7.50 10.94 -12.91
N GLN A 272 -7.99 11.05 -11.69
CA GLN A 272 -7.96 9.95 -10.72
C GLN A 272 -8.98 8.85 -11.07
N MET A 273 -10.10 9.22 -11.69
CA MET A 273 -11.05 8.25 -12.26
C MET A 273 -10.42 7.47 -13.43
N ASP A 274 -9.67 8.14 -14.31
CA ASP A 274 -8.90 7.49 -15.37
C ASP A 274 -7.84 6.54 -14.79
N TYR A 275 -7.10 7.01 -13.79
CA TYR A 275 -6.09 6.19 -13.11
C TYR A 275 -6.69 4.94 -12.46
N LEU A 276 -7.82 5.07 -11.74
CA LEU A 276 -8.55 3.92 -11.17
C LEU A 276 -9.00 2.94 -12.26
N ALA A 277 -9.59 3.45 -13.35
CA ALA A 277 -10.07 2.61 -14.43
C ALA A 277 -8.94 1.86 -15.15
N ASP A 278 -7.76 2.48 -15.32
CA ASP A 278 -6.58 1.84 -15.88
C ASP A 278 -6.02 0.74 -14.97
N ARG A 279 -5.98 0.98 -13.65
CA ARG A 279 -5.55 -0.04 -12.69
C ARG A 279 -6.50 -1.22 -12.66
N ILE A 280 -7.81 -0.99 -12.64
CA ILE A 280 -8.83 -2.05 -12.75
C ILE A 280 -8.60 -2.88 -14.02
N GLY A 281 -8.39 -2.21 -15.16
CA GLY A 281 -8.13 -2.87 -16.42
C GLY A 281 -6.90 -3.77 -16.39
N ASN A 282 -5.81 -3.32 -15.77
CA ASN A 282 -4.57 -4.10 -15.65
C ASN A 282 -4.74 -5.30 -14.69
N TRP A 283 -5.44 -5.16 -13.55
CA TRP A 283 -5.75 -6.29 -12.67
C TRP A 283 -6.63 -7.34 -13.36
N VAL A 284 -7.67 -6.90 -14.05
CA VAL A 284 -8.55 -7.80 -14.80
C VAL A 284 -7.80 -8.48 -15.95
N ARG A 285 -6.86 -7.77 -16.57
CA ARG A 285 -5.99 -8.34 -17.61
C ARG A 285 -5.21 -9.58 -17.11
N LEU A 286 -4.74 -9.59 -15.87
CA LEU A 286 -4.07 -10.76 -15.27
C LEU A 286 -4.96 -12.01 -15.29
N LYS A 287 -6.27 -11.86 -15.14
CA LYS A 287 -7.22 -12.97 -15.17
C LYS A 287 -7.43 -13.52 -16.58
N TYR A 288 -7.36 -12.67 -17.60
CA TYR A 288 -7.64 -13.04 -18.99
C TYR A 288 -6.43 -13.47 -19.80
N LEU A 289 -5.22 -13.05 -19.41
CA LEU A 289 -3.99 -13.54 -19.99
C LEU A 289 -3.73 -14.99 -19.57
N THR A 290 -3.27 -15.80 -20.53
CA THR A 290 -2.69 -17.09 -20.20
C THR A 290 -1.33 -16.92 -19.51
N ASN A 291 -0.95 -17.85 -18.64
CA ASN A 291 0.29 -17.71 -17.89
C ASN A 291 1.53 -17.54 -18.76
N PRO A 292 1.67 -18.23 -19.93
CA PRO A 292 2.82 -17.99 -20.83
C PRO A 292 2.91 -16.57 -21.40
N GLU A 293 1.79 -15.82 -21.48
CA GLU A 293 1.76 -14.47 -22.02
C GLU A 293 2.13 -13.41 -21.00
N LYS A 294 1.99 -13.71 -19.71
CA LYS A 294 2.22 -12.74 -18.63
C LYS A 294 3.70 -12.37 -18.52
N LYS A 295 3.97 -11.09 -18.36
CA LYS A 295 5.27 -10.49 -18.07
C LYS A 295 5.34 -10.07 -16.61
N ILE A 296 6.23 -10.66 -15.84
CA ILE A 296 6.37 -10.40 -14.41
C ILE A 296 7.71 -9.74 -14.11
N ALA A 297 7.68 -8.65 -13.34
CA ALA A 297 8.89 -8.03 -12.81
C ALA A 297 9.06 -8.43 -11.33
N LEU A 298 10.14 -9.14 -11.02
CA LEU A 298 10.57 -9.46 -9.66
C LEU A 298 11.60 -8.42 -9.21
N ILE A 299 11.33 -7.72 -8.13
CA ILE A 299 12.12 -6.59 -7.65
C ILE A 299 12.69 -6.94 -6.28
N TYR A 300 14.01 -6.95 -6.14
CA TYR A 300 14.68 -7.22 -4.87
C TYR A 300 15.48 -6.01 -4.39
N TYR A 301 15.72 -5.93 -3.09
CA TYR A 301 16.46 -4.84 -2.48
C TYR A 301 17.97 -5.05 -2.59
N ASN A 302 18.67 -4.03 -3.10
CA ASN A 302 20.14 -4.04 -3.21
C ASN A 302 20.70 -2.74 -2.65
N TYR A 303 20.83 -2.70 -1.32
CA TYR A 303 21.32 -1.54 -0.61
C TYR A 303 22.10 -1.94 0.67
N PRO A 304 23.22 -1.26 1.01
CA PRO A 304 23.97 -0.34 0.14
C PRO A 304 24.40 -0.98 -1.18
N PRO A 305 24.72 -0.17 -2.24
CA PRO A 305 25.11 -0.72 -3.53
C PRO A 305 26.35 -1.58 -3.41
N GLY A 306 26.31 -2.77 -3.97
CA GLY A 306 27.44 -3.71 -3.93
C GLY A 306 27.07 -5.14 -4.16
N LYS A 307 28.10 -5.98 -4.34
CA LYS A 307 27.93 -7.34 -4.84
C LYS A 307 27.23 -8.30 -3.86
N GLY A 308 27.34 -8.08 -2.56
CA GLY A 308 26.80 -8.98 -1.54
C GLY A 308 25.46 -8.54 -0.94
N ASN A 309 25.02 -7.31 -1.22
CA ASN A 309 23.90 -6.70 -0.51
C ASN A 309 22.55 -7.03 -1.16
N ILE A 310 22.19 -8.31 -1.17
CA ILE A 310 20.89 -8.82 -1.60
C ILE A 310 20.19 -9.39 -0.38
N GLY A 311 19.28 -8.65 0.22
CA GLY A 311 18.65 -9.06 1.45
C GLY A 311 17.29 -8.40 1.69
N ALA A 312 16.58 -8.98 2.64
CA ALA A 312 15.36 -8.45 3.20
C ALA A 312 15.20 -9.02 4.60
N SER A 313 14.54 -8.31 5.50
CA SER A 313 14.37 -8.71 6.91
C SER A 313 14.01 -10.18 7.05
N TYR A 314 14.93 -10.99 7.53
CA TYR A 314 14.79 -12.43 7.81
C TYR A 314 14.34 -13.32 6.62
N LEU A 315 14.35 -12.82 5.39
CA LEU A 315 14.04 -13.57 4.17
C LEU A 315 15.32 -13.95 3.43
N ASN A 316 15.46 -15.22 3.07
CA ASN A 316 16.48 -15.68 2.13
C ASN A 316 16.05 -15.31 0.70
N VAL A 317 16.42 -14.10 0.27
CA VAL A 317 15.97 -13.53 -1.02
C VAL A 317 16.41 -14.36 -2.22
N PRO A 318 17.68 -14.77 -2.34
CA PRO A 318 18.10 -15.57 -3.49
C PRO A 318 17.36 -16.91 -3.62
N GLU A 319 17.21 -17.65 -2.53
CA GLU A 319 16.47 -18.92 -2.52
C GLU A 319 14.98 -18.67 -2.82
N THR A 320 14.40 -17.64 -2.22
CA THR A 320 13.01 -17.21 -2.49
C THR A 320 12.78 -16.93 -3.97
N ILE A 321 13.70 -16.23 -4.64
CA ILE A 321 13.60 -15.96 -6.08
C ILE A 321 13.64 -17.28 -6.88
N VAL A 322 14.53 -18.21 -6.54
CA VAL A 322 14.60 -19.51 -7.20
C VAL A 322 13.29 -20.29 -7.03
N GLU A 323 12.72 -20.31 -5.83
CA GLU A 323 11.43 -20.98 -5.56
C GLU A 323 10.27 -20.31 -6.30
N ILE A 324 10.22 -18.99 -6.35
CA ILE A 324 9.23 -18.27 -7.17
C ILE A 324 9.36 -18.62 -8.65
N LEU A 325 10.58 -18.67 -9.20
CA LEU A 325 10.79 -19.03 -10.60
C LEU A 325 10.35 -20.46 -10.90
N LYS A 326 10.62 -21.40 -10.00
CA LYS A 326 10.15 -22.81 -10.09
C LYS A 326 8.62 -22.87 -10.05
N ALA A 327 7.99 -22.12 -9.14
CA ALA A 327 6.54 -22.07 -9.01
C ALA A 327 5.89 -21.46 -10.24
N LEU A 328 6.40 -20.33 -10.76
CA LEU A 328 5.93 -19.72 -11.99
C LEU A 328 6.07 -20.67 -13.19
N GLN A 329 7.22 -21.36 -13.34
CA GLN A 329 7.42 -22.35 -14.38
C GLN A 329 6.43 -23.51 -14.26
N SER A 330 6.22 -24.04 -13.05
CA SER A 330 5.26 -25.12 -12.77
C SER A 330 3.81 -24.70 -13.04
N ALA A 331 3.49 -23.43 -12.83
CA ALA A 331 2.20 -22.85 -13.15
C ALA A 331 2.03 -22.50 -14.64
N GLY A 332 3.04 -22.79 -15.47
CA GLY A 332 3.00 -22.62 -16.92
C GLY A 332 3.35 -21.22 -17.43
N TYR A 333 3.99 -20.37 -16.61
CA TYR A 333 4.54 -19.10 -17.09
C TYR A 333 5.72 -19.35 -18.02
N SER A 334 6.00 -18.43 -18.94
CA SER A 334 7.17 -18.49 -19.83
C SER A 334 8.43 -18.10 -19.05
N VAL A 335 9.01 -19.09 -18.35
CA VAL A 335 10.23 -18.94 -17.53
C VAL A 335 11.25 -19.95 -18.00
N SER A 336 12.46 -19.50 -18.39
CA SER A 336 13.51 -20.38 -18.91
C SER A 336 14.91 -19.85 -18.64
N GLY A 337 15.85 -20.76 -18.48
CA GLY A 337 17.28 -20.44 -18.38
C GLY A 337 17.69 -19.87 -17.00
N PHE A 338 16.87 -19.99 -15.98
CA PHE A 338 17.25 -19.61 -14.62
C PHE A 338 18.07 -20.72 -13.95
N PRO A 339 18.99 -20.37 -13.02
CA PRO A 339 19.80 -21.33 -12.29
C PRO A 339 18.96 -22.13 -11.29
N SER A 340 19.36 -23.37 -11.05
CA SER A 340 18.66 -24.27 -10.12
C SER A 340 18.99 -24.00 -8.65
N THR A 341 20.06 -23.25 -8.37
CA THR A 341 20.55 -22.96 -7.02
C THR A 341 20.61 -21.46 -6.76
N ALA A 342 20.46 -21.08 -5.48
CA ALA A 342 20.61 -19.70 -5.03
C ALA A 342 22.02 -19.14 -5.30
N ASP A 343 23.06 -19.93 -5.05
CA ASP A 343 24.46 -19.52 -5.27
C ASP A 343 24.74 -19.15 -6.74
N ASP A 344 24.21 -19.92 -7.68
CA ASP A 344 24.38 -19.60 -9.10
C ASP A 344 23.51 -18.39 -9.51
N LEU A 345 22.36 -18.20 -8.88
CA LEU A 345 21.58 -16.99 -9.06
C LEU A 345 22.33 -15.75 -8.54
N VAL A 346 22.91 -15.82 -7.33
CA VAL A 346 23.71 -14.73 -6.75
C VAL A 346 24.86 -14.34 -7.66
N LYS A 347 25.59 -15.31 -8.25
CA LYS A 347 26.64 -15.01 -9.24
C LYS A 347 26.11 -14.18 -10.40
N LEU A 348 24.97 -14.56 -10.95
CA LEU A 348 24.33 -13.80 -12.05
C LEU A 348 23.85 -12.42 -11.60
N LEU A 349 23.23 -12.32 -10.44
CA LEU A 349 22.74 -11.05 -9.91
C LEU A 349 23.91 -10.10 -9.62
N THR A 350 24.99 -10.56 -9.00
CA THR A 350 26.19 -9.75 -8.75
C THR A 350 26.89 -9.32 -10.04
N GLU A 351 26.65 -10.01 -11.13
CA GLU A 351 27.25 -9.69 -12.44
C GLU A 351 26.42 -8.65 -13.24
N ARG A 352 25.09 -8.65 -13.13
CA ARG A 352 24.19 -7.89 -14.01
C ARG A 352 23.03 -7.19 -13.31
N GLY A 353 22.71 -7.57 -12.09
CA GLY A 353 21.53 -7.14 -11.35
C GLY A 353 21.84 -6.23 -10.15
N ILE A 354 22.99 -5.56 -10.13
CA ILE A 354 23.37 -4.68 -9.02
C ILE A 354 23.29 -3.21 -9.40
N ASN A 355 22.99 -2.39 -8.41
CA ASN A 355 23.20 -0.95 -8.51
C ASN A 355 24.70 -0.66 -8.46
N VAL A 356 25.14 0.35 -9.22
CA VAL A 356 26.52 0.78 -9.22
C VAL A 356 26.63 2.17 -8.60
N ALA A 357 27.52 2.30 -7.63
CA ALA A 357 27.78 3.54 -6.96
C ALA A 357 28.30 4.64 -7.90
N THR A 358 27.89 5.90 -7.66
CA THR A 358 28.26 7.05 -8.49
C THR A 358 29.75 7.34 -8.51
N TRP A 359 30.47 6.99 -7.44
CA TRP A 359 31.92 7.10 -7.31
C TRP A 359 32.70 5.99 -8.01
N ALA A 360 32.01 4.96 -8.55
CA ALA A 360 32.62 3.83 -9.26
C ALA A 360 32.29 3.80 -10.77
N PRO A 361 32.60 4.86 -11.56
CA PRO A 361 32.23 4.92 -12.98
C PRO A 361 32.84 3.80 -13.82
N GLY A 362 33.98 3.28 -13.41
CA GLY A 362 34.61 2.13 -14.07
C GLY A 362 33.80 0.83 -13.94
N GLU A 363 33.11 0.61 -12.84
CA GLU A 363 32.22 -0.52 -12.64
C GLU A 363 30.94 -0.36 -13.49
N LEU A 364 30.41 0.85 -13.62
CA LEU A 364 29.28 1.13 -14.52
C LEU A 364 29.63 0.81 -15.98
N GLU A 365 30.81 1.20 -16.44
CA GLU A 365 31.26 0.86 -17.77
C GLU A 365 31.44 -0.65 -17.98
N LYS A 366 31.95 -1.36 -16.99
CA LYS A 366 32.01 -2.83 -17.01
C LYS A 366 30.63 -3.45 -17.09
N LEU A 367 29.68 -2.98 -16.29
CA LEU A 367 28.29 -3.43 -16.33
C LEU A 367 27.67 -3.16 -17.70
N ALA A 368 27.79 -1.93 -18.20
CA ALA A 368 27.22 -1.51 -19.47
C ALA A 368 27.79 -2.24 -20.70
N ASN A 369 28.96 -2.85 -20.56
CA ASN A 369 29.58 -3.67 -21.61
C ASN A 369 29.19 -5.16 -21.59
N LYS A 370 28.38 -5.59 -20.61
CA LYS A 370 27.85 -6.97 -20.58
C LYS A 370 26.85 -7.18 -21.72
N THR A 371 26.91 -8.28 -22.40
CA THR A 371 26.16 -8.56 -23.64
C THR A 371 24.63 -8.52 -23.45
N SER A 372 24.16 -8.81 -22.26
CA SER A 372 22.71 -8.88 -21.95
C SER A 372 22.20 -7.78 -21.05
N ILE A 373 23.00 -6.74 -20.79
CA ILE A 373 22.53 -5.59 -20.00
C ILE A 373 21.60 -4.73 -20.84
N ILE A 374 20.60 -4.18 -20.18
CA ILE A 374 19.61 -3.33 -20.83
C ILE A 374 20.10 -1.89 -20.81
N LEU A 375 20.19 -1.29 -22.01
CA LEU A 375 20.51 0.11 -22.21
C LEU A 375 19.28 0.79 -22.79
N TRP A 376 18.63 1.65 -22.00
CA TRP A 376 17.47 2.41 -22.45
C TRP A 376 17.91 3.75 -23.03
N ASP A 377 17.45 4.07 -24.24
CA ASP A 377 17.81 5.32 -24.92
C ASP A 377 17.32 6.55 -24.11
N ALA A 378 18.20 7.49 -23.89
CA ALA A 378 17.92 8.69 -23.11
C ALA A 378 16.82 9.57 -23.72
N GLU A 379 16.68 9.57 -25.06
CA GLU A 379 15.63 10.30 -25.75
C GLU A 379 14.25 9.66 -25.52
N GLU A 380 14.16 8.33 -25.46
CA GLU A 380 12.93 7.62 -25.11
C GLU A 380 12.53 7.92 -23.64
N TYR A 381 13.50 7.87 -22.73
CA TYR A 381 13.27 8.29 -21.36
C TYR A 381 12.83 9.76 -21.27
N TYR A 382 13.47 10.66 -22.01
CA TYR A 382 13.08 12.08 -22.07
C TYR A 382 11.63 12.24 -22.53
N ALA A 383 11.22 11.52 -23.58
CA ALA A 383 9.85 11.55 -24.06
C ALA A 383 8.85 11.11 -22.98
N TRP A 384 9.14 10.02 -22.27
CA TRP A 384 8.33 9.57 -21.13
C TRP A 384 8.32 10.62 -20.01
N PHE A 385 9.50 11.15 -19.63
CA PHE A 385 9.62 12.15 -18.58
C PHE A 385 8.75 13.39 -18.85
N GLN A 386 8.60 13.78 -20.11
CA GLN A 386 7.72 14.90 -20.50
C GLN A 386 6.22 14.60 -20.27
N THR A 387 5.81 13.36 -20.16
CA THR A 387 4.41 13.00 -19.85
C THR A 387 4.06 13.19 -18.37
N MET A 388 5.05 13.30 -17.48
CA MET A 388 4.82 13.51 -16.06
C MET A 388 4.22 14.90 -15.79
N ASN A 389 3.52 15.00 -14.66
CA ASN A 389 3.02 16.28 -14.16
C ASN A 389 4.15 17.33 -14.03
N PRO A 390 3.96 18.58 -14.45
CA PRO A 390 4.98 19.64 -14.37
C PRO A 390 5.58 19.83 -12.97
N ILE A 391 4.77 19.71 -11.91
CA ILE A 391 5.22 19.81 -10.51
C ILE A 391 6.30 18.76 -10.22
N ALA A 392 6.03 17.49 -10.53
CA ALA A 392 6.98 16.42 -10.33
C ALA A 392 8.24 16.58 -11.18
N ARG A 393 8.08 16.93 -12.49
CA ARG A 393 9.22 17.20 -13.38
C ARG A 393 10.13 18.29 -12.85
N LYS A 394 9.55 19.39 -12.41
CA LYS A 394 10.32 20.53 -11.93
C LYS A 394 11.03 20.22 -10.60
N GLN A 395 10.41 19.43 -9.75
CA GLN A 395 11.07 18.95 -8.54
C GLN A 395 12.28 18.06 -8.85
N VAL A 396 12.19 17.17 -9.83
CA VAL A 396 13.34 16.36 -10.25
C VAL A 396 14.46 17.24 -10.81
N VAL A 397 14.12 18.19 -11.68
CA VAL A 397 15.12 19.01 -12.40
C VAL A 397 15.74 20.09 -11.49
N GLU A 398 14.91 20.81 -10.73
CA GLU A 398 15.31 22.00 -9.95
C GLU A 398 15.24 21.78 -8.42
N GLY A 399 14.92 20.56 -7.99
CA GLY A 399 14.86 20.20 -6.58
C GLY A 399 13.63 20.74 -5.84
N PRO A 400 13.67 20.76 -4.51
CA PRO A 400 12.55 21.19 -3.66
C PRO A 400 12.10 22.64 -3.91
N VAL A 401 12.99 23.51 -4.38
CA VAL A 401 12.63 24.91 -4.73
C VAL A 401 11.80 24.97 -6.02
N GLY A 402 12.11 24.10 -6.98
CA GLY A 402 11.28 23.96 -8.18
C GLY A 402 9.89 23.41 -7.86
N TYR A 403 9.81 22.48 -6.91
CA TYR A 403 8.53 21.97 -6.42
C TYR A 403 7.65 23.05 -5.82
N ILE A 404 8.17 23.79 -4.83
CA ILE A 404 7.34 24.77 -4.13
C ILE A 404 6.90 25.93 -5.04
N GLU A 405 7.72 26.29 -6.02
CA GLU A 405 7.34 27.25 -7.05
C GLU A 405 6.09 26.80 -7.82
N GLU A 406 6.07 25.55 -8.30
CA GLU A 406 4.93 25.02 -9.04
C GLU A 406 3.70 24.81 -8.15
N MET A 407 3.89 24.42 -6.89
CA MET A 407 2.80 24.32 -5.93
C MET A 407 2.14 25.68 -5.66
N VAL A 408 2.91 26.75 -5.58
CA VAL A 408 2.34 28.11 -5.45
C VAL A 408 1.62 28.54 -6.73
N LYS A 409 2.16 28.22 -7.91
CA LYS A 409 1.43 28.45 -9.17
C LYS A 409 0.10 27.70 -9.23
N LEU A 410 0.07 26.44 -8.80
CA LEU A 410 -1.17 25.68 -8.65
C LEU A 410 -2.13 26.35 -7.66
N ALA A 411 -1.61 26.79 -6.51
CA ALA A 411 -2.41 27.44 -5.46
C ALA A 411 -3.08 28.73 -5.93
N LEU A 412 -2.49 29.45 -6.89
CA LEU A 412 -3.10 30.64 -7.48
C LEU A 412 -4.47 30.36 -8.12
N SER A 413 -4.71 29.13 -8.60
CA SER A 413 -6.01 28.72 -9.15
C SER A 413 -7.08 28.52 -8.07
N TYR A 414 -6.69 28.43 -6.80
CA TYR A 414 -7.55 28.11 -5.65
C TYR A 414 -7.54 29.18 -4.56
N VAL A 415 -6.94 30.36 -4.79
CA VAL A 415 -6.81 31.41 -3.74
C VAL A 415 -8.14 31.95 -3.21
N SER A 416 -9.23 31.75 -3.93
CA SER A 416 -10.58 32.11 -3.48
C SER A 416 -11.17 31.14 -2.47
N SER A 417 -10.69 29.89 -2.43
CA SER A 417 -11.08 28.90 -1.42
C SER A 417 -10.29 29.11 -0.12
N ASP A 418 -10.97 29.32 1.01
CA ASP A 418 -10.32 29.53 2.31
C ASP A 418 -9.52 28.29 2.73
N THR A 419 -10.03 27.10 2.48
CA THR A 419 -9.41 25.84 2.87
C THR A 419 -8.18 25.55 2.01
N ALA A 420 -8.26 25.76 0.70
CA ALA A 420 -7.14 25.58 -0.22
C ALA A 420 -6.03 26.62 0.02
N TYR A 421 -6.41 27.88 0.24
CA TYR A 421 -5.46 28.93 0.60
C TYR A 421 -4.71 28.61 1.90
N THR A 422 -5.44 28.16 2.93
CA THR A 422 -4.83 27.74 4.20
C THR A 422 -3.92 26.53 4.01
N ALA A 423 -4.31 25.54 3.20
CA ALA A 423 -3.48 24.39 2.87
C ALA A 423 -2.17 24.81 2.17
N ALA A 424 -2.25 25.77 1.23
CA ALA A 424 -1.07 26.32 0.55
C ALA A 424 -0.09 26.98 1.53
N LEU A 425 -0.60 27.78 2.48
CA LEU A 425 0.24 28.40 3.51
C LEU A 425 0.90 27.35 4.41
N ASN A 426 0.15 26.35 4.87
CA ASN A 426 0.66 25.27 5.70
C ASN A 426 1.75 24.46 4.96
N THR A 427 1.55 24.21 3.68
CA THR A 427 2.54 23.52 2.83
C THR A 427 3.82 24.34 2.67
N LEU A 428 3.70 25.66 2.53
CA LEU A 428 4.86 26.57 2.51
C LEU A 428 5.63 26.54 3.84
N ASP A 429 4.93 26.58 4.96
CA ASP A 429 5.56 26.53 6.29
C ASP A 429 6.24 25.20 6.57
N LYS A 430 5.58 24.09 6.20
CA LYS A 430 6.14 22.75 6.31
C LYS A 430 7.38 22.62 5.43
N TRP A 431 7.28 22.98 4.15
CA TRP A 431 8.41 22.98 3.23
C TRP A 431 9.60 23.78 3.78
N SER A 432 9.34 24.98 4.30
CA SER A 432 10.37 25.81 4.90
C SER A 432 11.07 25.11 6.08
N SER A 433 10.29 24.50 6.98
CA SER A 433 10.81 23.78 8.14
C SER A 433 11.66 22.57 7.74
N GLU A 434 11.18 21.78 6.79
CA GLU A 434 11.87 20.58 6.31
C GLU A 434 13.17 20.96 5.56
N MET A 435 13.13 22.01 4.74
CA MET A 435 14.30 22.53 4.04
C MET A 435 15.35 23.08 5.01
N ILE A 436 14.95 23.80 6.06
CA ILE A 436 15.86 24.31 7.10
C ILE A 436 16.45 23.13 7.89
N SER A 437 15.65 22.12 8.23
CA SER A 437 16.13 20.92 8.91
C SER A 437 17.21 20.21 8.09
N LEU A 438 16.96 20.03 6.80
CA LEU A 438 17.95 19.44 5.89
C LEU A 438 19.18 20.34 5.71
N ALA A 439 19.02 21.67 5.60
CA ALA A 439 20.14 22.60 5.51
C ALA A 439 21.06 22.55 6.74
N ASN A 440 20.49 22.35 7.92
CA ASN A 440 21.25 22.24 9.18
C ASN A 440 22.16 21.02 9.23
N THR A 441 21.98 20.04 8.36
CA THR A 441 22.90 18.90 8.24
C THR A 441 24.21 19.27 7.51
N TYR A 442 24.30 20.51 6.95
CA TYR A 442 25.48 21.06 6.27
C TYR A 442 25.95 22.34 6.99
N PRO A 443 26.67 22.23 8.12
CA PRO A 443 26.95 23.34 9.05
C PRO A 443 27.55 24.60 8.41
N GLU A 444 28.46 24.44 7.43
CA GLU A 444 29.11 25.53 6.75
C GLU A 444 28.19 26.43 5.90
N ARG A 445 27.02 25.91 5.51
CA ARG A 445 26.02 26.58 4.65
C ARG A 445 24.67 26.80 5.33
N ALA A 446 24.48 26.18 6.48
CA ALA A 446 23.19 26.11 7.18
C ALA A 446 22.59 27.49 7.46
N GLN A 447 23.38 28.43 7.99
CA GLN A 447 22.89 29.76 8.33
C GLN A 447 22.41 30.55 7.10
N GLN A 448 23.22 30.60 6.05
CA GLN A 448 22.88 31.35 4.83
C GLN A 448 21.70 30.68 4.10
N ALA A 449 21.71 29.36 3.98
CA ALA A 449 20.61 28.60 3.39
C ALA A 449 19.29 28.84 4.14
N SER A 450 19.30 28.78 5.49
CA SER A 450 18.11 29.02 6.31
C SER A 450 17.53 30.42 6.16
N VAL A 451 18.37 31.44 6.01
CA VAL A 451 17.91 32.82 5.75
C VAL A 451 17.22 32.90 4.39
N LEU A 452 17.84 32.34 3.35
CA LEU A 452 17.30 32.37 1.99
C LEU A 452 15.99 31.55 1.88
N ILE A 453 15.89 30.40 2.57
CA ILE A 453 14.67 29.61 2.62
C ILE A 453 13.52 30.42 3.22
N ARG A 454 13.75 31.09 4.37
CA ARG A 454 12.74 31.97 4.98
C ARG A 454 12.34 33.12 4.05
N ASN A 455 13.29 33.76 3.41
CA ASN A 455 13.02 34.87 2.49
C ASN A 455 12.20 34.40 1.27
N MET A 456 12.51 33.24 0.70
CA MET A 456 11.73 32.63 -0.37
C MET A 456 10.29 32.32 0.12
N THR A 457 10.15 31.78 1.31
CA THR A 457 8.84 31.44 1.89
C THR A 457 7.98 32.69 2.06
N GLU A 458 8.54 33.77 2.61
CA GLU A 458 7.81 35.03 2.80
C GLU A 458 7.45 35.69 1.46
N ALA A 459 8.33 35.61 0.46
CA ALA A 459 8.02 36.09 -0.88
C ALA A 459 6.86 35.31 -1.51
N LEU A 460 6.84 33.97 -1.38
CA LEU A 460 5.76 33.11 -1.90
C LEU A 460 4.43 33.32 -1.14
N LYS A 461 4.47 33.53 0.18
CA LYS A 461 3.28 33.90 0.95
C LYS A 461 2.71 35.26 0.47
N ALA A 462 3.59 36.21 0.17
CA ALA A 462 3.17 37.48 -0.39
C ALA A 462 2.54 37.34 -1.78
N VAL A 463 3.04 36.42 -2.64
CA VAL A 463 2.40 36.08 -3.91
C VAL A 463 0.95 35.63 -3.68
N LEU A 464 0.72 34.67 -2.78
CA LEU A 464 -0.61 34.15 -2.49
C LEU A 464 -1.54 35.22 -1.89
N ASN A 465 -1.04 36.00 -0.94
CA ASN A 465 -1.82 37.07 -0.32
C ASN A 465 -2.20 38.18 -1.34
N ASN A 466 -1.27 38.60 -2.18
CA ASN A 466 -1.54 39.60 -3.20
C ASN A 466 -2.57 39.12 -4.23
N ALA A 467 -2.42 37.87 -4.70
CA ALA A 467 -3.39 37.25 -5.60
C ALA A 467 -4.79 37.20 -4.96
N ARG A 468 -4.89 36.81 -3.69
CA ARG A 468 -6.16 36.76 -2.95
C ARG A 468 -6.81 38.14 -2.79
N THR A 469 -6.02 39.18 -2.60
CA THR A 469 -6.49 40.56 -2.40
C THR A 469 -6.60 41.36 -3.70
N GLY A 470 -6.34 40.73 -4.88
CA GLY A 470 -6.39 41.38 -6.19
C GLY A 470 -5.24 42.36 -6.45
N GLN A 471 -4.13 42.23 -5.71
CA GLN A 471 -2.92 43.03 -5.91
C GLN A 471 -1.96 42.37 -6.89
N SER A 472 -1.03 43.14 -7.49
CA SER A 472 0.01 42.55 -8.35
C SER A 472 0.93 41.59 -7.61
N THR A 473 1.22 40.45 -8.25
CA THR A 473 2.14 39.44 -7.75
C THR A 473 3.56 39.59 -8.31
N ASP A 474 3.83 40.54 -9.22
CA ASP A 474 5.09 40.65 -9.94
C ASP A 474 6.29 40.92 -9.00
N ALA A 475 6.13 41.88 -8.08
CA ALA A 475 7.19 42.21 -7.14
C ALA A 475 7.56 41.03 -6.20
N PRO A 476 6.60 40.34 -5.53
CA PRO A 476 6.90 39.13 -4.76
C PRO A 476 7.54 38.02 -5.59
N TRP A 477 7.10 37.76 -6.81
CA TRP A 477 7.75 36.79 -7.69
C TRP A 477 9.18 37.16 -8.02
N SER A 478 9.46 38.44 -8.31
CA SER A 478 10.82 38.92 -8.56
C SER A 478 11.73 38.73 -7.36
N MET A 479 11.21 38.98 -6.14
CA MET A 479 11.95 38.71 -4.90
C MET A 479 12.24 37.21 -4.72
N PHE A 480 11.27 36.36 -4.94
CA PHE A 480 11.46 34.91 -4.88
C PHE A 480 12.55 34.44 -5.85
N TYR A 481 12.53 34.88 -7.12
CA TYR A 481 13.53 34.44 -8.09
C TYR A 481 14.94 34.95 -7.76
N ASN A 482 15.08 36.14 -7.18
CA ASN A 482 16.37 36.63 -6.69
C ASN A 482 16.91 35.73 -5.58
N PHE A 483 16.10 35.42 -4.57
CA PHE A 483 16.51 34.52 -3.47
C PHE A 483 16.75 33.07 -3.95
N LYS A 484 15.96 32.59 -4.90
CA LYS A 484 16.16 31.29 -5.53
C LYS A 484 17.52 31.18 -6.20
N ASN A 485 17.91 32.19 -7.01
CA ASN A 485 19.20 32.23 -7.69
C ASN A 485 20.37 32.23 -6.70
N GLU A 486 20.25 33.02 -5.64
CA GLU A 486 21.26 33.07 -4.58
C GLU A 486 21.35 31.73 -3.84
N PHE A 487 20.22 31.13 -3.50
CA PHE A 487 20.16 29.83 -2.84
C PHE A 487 20.77 28.71 -3.68
N GLN A 488 20.45 28.67 -4.99
CA GLN A 488 21.01 27.66 -5.89
C GLN A 488 22.55 27.80 -6.02
N SER A 489 23.09 29.01 -5.90
CA SER A 489 24.54 29.23 -5.92
C SER A 489 25.29 28.66 -4.72
N LEU A 490 24.58 28.39 -3.61
CA LEU A 490 25.18 27.72 -2.44
C LEU A 490 25.57 26.28 -2.73
N ALA A 491 25.00 25.67 -3.76
CA ALA A 491 25.23 24.28 -4.15
C ALA A 491 25.11 23.30 -2.97
N VAL A 492 24.06 23.43 -2.15
CA VAL A 492 23.78 22.49 -1.07
C VAL A 492 23.30 21.18 -1.69
N PRO A 493 23.89 20.04 -1.32
CA PRO A 493 23.50 18.76 -1.86
C PRO A 493 22.00 18.46 -1.69
N GLY A 494 21.35 17.93 -2.72
CA GLY A 494 19.90 17.59 -2.74
C GLY A 494 18.97 18.77 -3.04
N PHE A 495 19.43 20.01 -2.94
CA PHE A 495 18.57 21.20 -3.07
C PHE A 495 18.41 21.71 -4.50
N ASN A 496 19.37 21.44 -5.36
CA ASN A 496 19.34 21.92 -6.75
C ASN A 496 18.73 20.93 -7.71
N GLY A 497 18.14 19.84 -7.21
CA GLY A 497 17.61 18.75 -8.03
C GLY A 497 18.70 17.95 -8.74
N TRP A 498 18.26 17.16 -9.70
CA TRP A 498 19.12 16.24 -10.46
C TRP A 498 19.49 16.77 -11.85
N GLY A 499 19.06 18.00 -12.19
CA GLY A 499 19.30 18.61 -13.49
C GLY A 499 18.41 18.03 -14.60
N ALA A 500 18.80 18.30 -15.84
CA ALA A 500 18.06 17.83 -17.00
C ALA A 500 18.17 16.30 -17.20
N PRO A 501 17.10 15.63 -17.69
CA PRO A 501 17.16 14.22 -18.02
C PRO A 501 18.21 13.95 -19.12
N PRO A 502 18.89 12.79 -19.11
CA PRO A 502 18.71 11.64 -18.20
C PRO A 502 19.50 11.75 -16.90
N GLY A 503 20.12 12.87 -16.57
CA GLY A 503 21.04 13.00 -15.47
C GLY A 503 22.38 12.30 -15.72
N ASN A 504 23.13 11.99 -14.66
CA ASN A 504 24.44 11.36 -14.76
C ASN A 504 24.55 10.02 -14.00
N VAL A 505 23.54 9.65 -13.22
CA VAL A 505 23.53 8.41 -12.43
C VAL A 505 23.09 7.25 -13.30
N MET A 506 23.83 6.15 -13.29
CA MET A 506 23.59 4.96 -14.12
C MET A 506 23.46 5.29 -15.62
N THR A 507 24.16 6.33 -16.08
CA THR A 507 24.12 6.81 -17.48
C THR A 507 25.48 6.59 -18.15
N VAL A 508 25.46 6.03 -19.34
CA VAL A 508 26.66 5.80 -20.19
C VAL A 508 26.48 6.42 -21.57
N GLU A 509 27.59 6.74 -22.22
CA GLU A 509 27.58 7.23 -23.60
C GLU A 509 28.12 6.17 -24.56
N ARG A 510 27.40 5.95 -25.65
CA ARG A 510 27.80 5.02 -26.71
C ARG A 510 27.60 5.72 -28.08
N LYS A 511 28.67 5.86 -28.83
CA LYS A 511 28.63 6.46 -30.19
C LYS A 511 27.92 7.83 -30.22
N GLY A 512 28.19 8.67 -29.22
CA GLY A 512 27.58 10.02 -29.10
C GLY A 512 26.11 10.05 -28.65
N ARG A 513 25.55 8.93 -28.19
CA ARG A 513 24.21 8.84 -27.60
C ARG A 513 24.33 8.43 -26.14
N LYS A 514 23.46 9.00 -25.32
CA LYS A 514 23.34 8.62 -23.90
C LYS A 514 22.32 7.51 -23.71
N TYR A 515 22.62 6.61 -22.80
CA TYR A 515 21.76 5.51 -22.38
C TYR A 515 21.71 5.41 -20.87
N ILE A 516 20.55 5.08 -20.33
CA ILE A 516 20.39 4.73 -18.94
C ILE A 516 20.57 3.21 -18.81
N VAL A 517 21.44 2.79 -17.92
CA VAL A 517 21.66 1.37 -17.63
C VAL A 517 20.56 0.87 -16.71
N ILE A 518 19.82 -0.14 -17.17
CA ILE A 518 18.79 -0.82 -16.39
C ILE A 518 19.36 -2.16 -15.92
N PRO A 519 19.84 -2.25 -14.67
CA PRO A 519 20.36 -3.51 -14.15
C PRO A 519 19.24 -4.53 -13.98
N GLY A 520 19.52 -5.78 -14.33
CA GLY A 520 18.56 -6.87 -14.22
C GLY A 520 18.81 -7.98 -15.21
N ILE A 521 18.05 -9.05 -15.07
CA ILE A 521 18.18 -10.28 -15.85
C ILE A 521 16.80 -10.72 -16.33
N MET A 522 16.75 -11.19 -17.58
CA MET A 522 15.55 -11.79 -18.17
C MET A 522 15.61 -13.31 -18.13
N PHE A 523 14.58 -13.95 -17.62
CA PHE A 523 14.34 -15.39 -17.71
C PHE A 523 13.01 -15.67 -18.43
N GLY A 524 13.03 -15.65 -19.77
CA GLY A 524 11.80 -15.66 -20.55
C GLY A 524 11.01 -14.37 -20.38
N ASN A 525 9.77 -14.46 -19.94
CA ASN A 525 8.88 -13.31 -19.65
C ASN A 525 8.99 -12.79 -18.20
N VAL A 526 10.00 -13.25 -17.45
CA VAL A 526 10.24 -12.75 -16.09
C VAL A 526 11.50 -11.90 -16.08
N PHE A 527 11.37 -10.65 -15.69
CA PHE A 527 12.48 -9.73 -15.42
C PHE A 527 12.79 -9.72 -13.93
N ILE A 528 14.06 -9.83 -13.57
CA ILE A 528 14.54 -9.74 -12.18
C ILE A 528 15.52 -8.58 -12.10
N GLY A 529 15.26 -7.61 -11.26
CA GLY A 529 16.10 -6.45 -11.10
C GLY A 529 16.14 -5.89 -9.68
N PRO A 530 17.20 -5.14 -9.36
CA PRO A 530 17.34 -4.52 -8.06
C PRO A 530 16.46 -3.27 -7.97
N GLU A 531 15.91 -3.02 -6.77
CA GLU A 531 15.35 -1.71 -6.44
C GLU A 531 16.39 -0.62 -6.69
N PRO A 532 16.10 0.42 -7.48
CA PRO A 532 17.08 1.48 -7.75
C PRO A 532 17.31 2.35 -6.51
N GLN A 533 18.46 3.01 -6.47
CA GLN A 533 18.82 3.88 -5.35
C GLN A 533 18.07 5.21 -5.39
N ARG A 534 17.58 5.68 -4.25
CA ARG A 534 16.81 6.92 -4.11
C ARG A 534 17.63 8.20 -4.03
N GLY A 535 18.95 8.13 -3.85
CA GLY A 535 19.73 9.33 -3.60
C GLY A 535 21.23 9.11 -3.71
N TRP A 536 21.99 9.97 -3.04
CA TRP A 536 23.43 9.88 -2.96
C TRP A 536 23.92 8.89 -1.92
N GLU A 537 24.93 8.14 -2.28
CA GLU A 537 25.55 7.15 -1.41
C GLU A 537 26.29 7.79 -0.21
N ALA A 538 26.83 8.99 -0.40
CA ALA A 538 27.59 9.67 0.66
C ALA A 538 26.73 10.27 1.79
N ASP A 539 25.46 10.55 1.55
CA ASP A 539 24.52 11.17 2.51
C ASP A 539 23.17 10.44 2.55
N VAL A 540 23.23 9.13 2.49
CA VAL A 540 22.06 8.26 2.38
C VAL A 540 21.05 8.51 3.47
N ASP A 541 21.45 8.59 4.72
CA ASP A 541 20.54 8.78 5.85
C ASP A 541 19.77 10.11 5.76
N LYS A 542 20.40 11.14 5.20
CA LYS A 542 19.78 12.46 5.01
C LYS A 542 18.78 12.50 3.86
N LEU A 543 19.05 11.75 2.78
CA LEU A 543 18.23 11.77 1.58
C LEU A 543 17.19 10.64 1.55
N TYR A 544 17.50 9.51 2.15
CA TYR A 544 16.62 8.35 2.17
C TYR A 544 15.30 8.60 2.91
N HIS A 545 15.36 9.41 3.94
CA HIS A 545 14.20 9.83 4.74
C HIS A 545 13.72 11.24 4.42
N SER A 546 14.27 11.88 3.38
CA SER A 546 13.86 13.22 3.01
C SER A 546 12.43 13.25 2.48
N THR A 547 11.63 14.15 3.01
CA THR A 547 10.25 14.41 2.58
C THR A 547 10.15 15.45 1.45
N VAL A 548 11.28 16.04 1.03
CA VAL A 548 11.32 17.12 0.03
C VAL A 548 12.18 16.82 -1.19
N VAL A 549 13.15 15.89 -1.10
CA VAL A 549 14.05 15.59 -2.22
C VAL A 549 13.44 14.54 -3.14
N ALA A 550 13.31 14.87 -4.41
CA ALA A 550 12.82 13.94 -5.44
C ALA A 550 13.79 12.77 -5.66
N PRO A 551 13.31 11.60 -6.10
CA PRO A 551 14.19 10.53 -6.57
C PRO A 551 14.95 10.98 -7.83
N PRO A 552 16.16 10.44 -8.08
CA PRO A 552 16.95 10.79 -9.26
C PRO A 552 16.35 10.21 -10.54
N HIS A 553 16.85 10.71 -11.70
CA HIS A 553 16.38 10.24 -13.02
C HIS A 553 16.49 8.73 -13.20
N GLN A 554 17.58 8.11 -12.73
CA GLN A 554 17.77 6.66 -12.86
C GLN A 554 16.71 5.87 -12.10
N TYR A 555 16.24 6.38 -10.94
CA TYR A 555 15.17 5.75 -10.18
C TYR A 555 13.85 5.74 -10.97
N LEU A 556 13.49 6.91 -11.48
CA LEU A 556 12.28 7.07 -12.29
C LEU A 556 12.37 6.29 -13.60
N ALA A 557 13.54 6.30 -14.23
CA ALA A 557 13.78 5.58 -15.49
C ALA A 557 13.64 4.06 -15.30
N TRP A 558 14.13 3.52 -14.20
CA TRP A 558 14.03 2.08 -13.94
C TRP A 558 12.56 1.64 -13.86
N TYR A 559 11.74 2.33 -13.06
CA TYR A 559 10.31 2.03 -12.95
C TYR A 559 9.55 2.35 -14.25
N ALA A 560 9.89 3.43 -14.92
CA ALA A 560 9.30 3.76 -16.21
C ALA A 560 9.58 2.66 -17.26
N TRP A 561 10.81 2.14 -17.31
CA TRP A 561 11.18 1.03 -18.18
C TRP A 561 10.38 -0.24 -17.88
N VAL A 562 10.27 -0.61 -16.60
CA VAL A 562 9.47 -1.76 -16.17
C VAL A 562 8.00 -1.60 -16.58
N ASN A 563 7.44 -0.40 -16.37
CA ASN A 563 6.01 -0.13 -16.61
C ASN A 563 5.67 0.03 -18.09
N THR A 564 6.58 0.54 -18.92
CA THR A 564 6.26 0.96 -20.30
C THR A 564 6.99 0.17 -21.38
N VAL A 565 8.29 -0.09 -21.22
CA VAL A 565 9.12 -0.77 -22.21
C VAL A 565 9.06 -2.29 -22.03
N PHE A 566 9.43 -2.79 -20.87
CA PHE A 566 9.17 -4.20 -20.53
C PHE A 566 7.67 -4.47 -20.52
N ASN A 567 6.90 -3.48 -20.10
CA ASN A 567 5.44 -3.51 -20.00
C ASN A 567 4.99 -4.69 -19.15
N ALA A 568 5.48 -4.74 -17.91
CA ALA A 568 5.09 -5.75 -16.94
C ALA A 568 3.57 -5.84 -16.79
N ASP A 569 3.02 -7.02 -16.68
CA ASP A 569 1.63 -7.23 -16.31
C ASP A 569 1.43 -7.17 -14.80
N ALA A 570 2.47 -7.51 -14.02
CA ALA A 570 2.53 -7.31 -12.58
C ALA A 570 3.97 -7.08 -12.10
N GLN A 571 4.10 -6.33 -11.00
CA GLN A 571 5.32 -6.15 -10.22
C GLN A 571 5.22 -6.97 -8.94
N VAL A 572 6.30 -7.67 -8.57
CA VAL A 572 6.42 -8.42 -7.31
C VAL A 572 7.63 -7.91 -6.58
N HIS A 573 7.42 -7.24 -5.46
CA HIS A 573 8.49 -6.82 -4.56
C HIS A 573 8.81 -7.94 -3.58
N ILE A 574 10.09 -8.25 -3.43
CA ILE A 574 10.56 -9.38 -2.63
C ILE A 574 11.26 -8.88 -1.39
N GLY A 575 10.56 -8.98 -0.29
CA GLY A 575 11.04 -8.65 1.03
C GLY A 575 11.01 -7.16 1.36
N ARG A 576 11.28 -6.82 2.61
CA ARG A 576 11.28 -5.49 3.17
C ARG A 576 12.62 -4.80 2.84
N HIS A 577 12.68 -3.67 2.18
CA HIS A 577 11.61 -2.78 1.70
C HIS A 577 11.63 -2.69 0.16
N ALA A 578 10.50 -2.42 -0.48
CA ALA A 578 10.51 -1.60 -1.69
C ALA A 578 10.63 -0.15 -1.21
N THR A 579 11.14 0.76 -2.00
CA THR A 579 11.42 2.10 -1.49
C THR A 579 10.53 3.19 -2.05
N TYR A 580 9.77 2.91 -3.12
CA TYR A 580 8.94 3.95 -3.75
C TYR A 580 7.77 4.38 -2.86
N GLU A 581 7.28 3.53 -1.97
CA GLU A 581 6.27 3.88 -0.98
C GLU A 581 6.75 4.92 0.04
N TRP A 582 8.07 5.11 0.16
CA TRP A 582 8.69 6.09 1.06
C TRP A 582 9.10 7.39 0.37
N LEU A 583 8.83 7.54 -0.92
CA LEU A 583 9.13 8.77 -1.66
C LEU A 583 8.35 9.96 -1.09
N PRO A 584 8.80 11.21 -1.29
CA PRO A 584 8.20 12.39 -0.67
C PRO A 584 6.70 12.56 -0.89
N ARG A 585 6.06 13.29 -0.01
CA ARG A 585 4.72 13.86 -0.01
C ARG A 585 3.60 13.01 0.58
N LYS A 586 2.39 13.03 -0.05
CA LYS A 586 1.13 12.60 0.57
C LYS A 586 1.22 11.23 1.23
N GLN A 587 0.67 11.14 2.42
CA GLN A 587 0.66 9.89 3.20
C GLN A 587 -0.36 8.88 2.65
N VAL A 588 -1.48 9.39 2.11
CA VAL A 588 -2.56 8.63 1.48
C VAL A 588 -3.21 9.47 0.40
N ALA A 589 -4.07 8.90 -0.40
CA ALA A 589 -4.79 9.61 -1.45
C ALA A 589 -3.84 10.40 -2.38
N LEU A 590 -2.92 9.67 -2.98
CA LEU A 590 -1.87 10.22 -3.84
C LEU A 590 -2.46 10.92 -5.06
N SER A 591 -1.72 11.89 -5.57
CA SER A 591 -2.00 12.60 -6.83
C SER A 591 -1.00 12.19 -7.91
N ASN A 592 -1.26 12.57 -9.16
CA ASN A 592 -0.41 12.29 -10.32
C ASN A 592 1.00 12.92 -10.29
N PHE A 593 1.26 13.79 -9.32
CA PHE A 593 2.59 14.34 -9.07
C PHE A 593 3.30 13.77 -7.84
N ASP A 594 2.69 12.80 -7.14
CA ASP A 594 3.35 12.05 -6.07
C ASP A 594 4.20 10.93 -6.67
N PHE A 595 5.50 10.91 -6.34
CA PHE A 595 6.44 9.96 -6.94
C PHE A 595 6.09 8.50 -6.68
N SER A 596 5.48 8.20 -5.55
CA SER A 596 5.01 6.85 -5.24
C SER A 596 3.95 6.38 -6.26
N GLN A 597 2.99 7.24 -6.64
CA GLN A 597 2.00 6.93 -7.69
C GLN A 597 2.66 6.83 -9.07
N ILE A 598 3.63 7.72 -9.37
CA ILE A 598 4.35 7.70 -10.65
C ILE A 598 5.14 6.39 -10.83
N CYS A 599 5.86 5.95 -9.79
CA CYS A 599 6.64 4.70 -9.83
C CYS A 599 5.77 3.45 -9.85
N ALA A 600 4.69 3.41 -9.06
CA ALA A 600 3.73 2.32 -9.11
C ALA A 600 3.09 2.18 -10.50
N GLY A 601 2.90 3.30 -11.20
CA GLY A 601 2.21 3.32 -12.49
C GLY A 601 0.79 2.77 -12.36
N THR A 602 0.29 2.16 -13.42
CA THR A 602 -1.04 1.52 -13.40
C THR A 602 -0.97 -0.01 -13.26
N LYS A 603 0.20 -0.56 -12.94
CA LYS A 603 0.41 -2.01 -12.90
C LYS A 603 0.03 -2.60 -11.54
N PRO A 604 -0.58 -3.81 -11.50
CA PRO A 604 -0.73 -4.58 -10.28
C PRO A 604 0.59 -4.73 -9.56
N SER A 605 0.58 -4.51 -8.24
CA SER A 605 1.74 -4.69 -7.37
C SER A 605 1.43 -5.71 -6.29
N VAL A 606 2.30 -6.70 -6.16
CA VAL A 606 2.27 -7.70 -5.08
C VAL A 606 3.54 -7.55 -4.27
N TYR A 607 3.43 -7.58 -2.95
CA TYR A 607 4.57 -7.39 -2.08
C TYR A 607 4.68 -8.56 -1.09
N ILE A 608 5.74 -9.34 -1.22
CA ILE A 608 6.12 -10.36 -0.25
C ILE A 608 6.72 -9.64 0.96
N TYR A 609 6.02 -9.64 2.08
CA TYR A 609 6.35 -8.82 3.25
C TYR A 609 6.42 -9.64 4.52
N ILE A 610 7.29 -9.24 5.45
CA ILE A 610 7.41 -9.92 6.74
C ILE A 610 6.24 -9.59 7.67
N VAL A 611 5.66 -10.59 8.32
CA VAL A 611 4.47 -10.46 9.15
C VAL A 611 4.62 -9.50 10.34
N ASP A 612 5.84 -9.30 10.85
CA ASP A 612 6.12 -8.36 11.95
C ASP A 612 6.26 -6.90 11.52
N GLY A 613 6.35 -6.64 10.22
CA GLY A 613 6.52 -5.32 9.62
C GLY A 613 5.23 -4.54 9.37
N VAL A 614 4.18 -4.70 10.18
CA VAL A 614 2.82 -4.19 9.94
C VAL A 614 2.77 -2.69 9.61
N GLY A 615 3.51 -1.86 10.35
CA GLY A 615 3.50 -0.39 10.15
C GLY A 615 4.01 0.02 8.78
N GLU A 616 5.06 -0.62 8.30
CA GLU A 616 5.66 -0.36 6.99
C GLU A 616 4.86 -1.05 5.87
N GLY A 617 4.33 -2.24 6.10
CA GLY A 617 3.42 -2.92 5.17
C GLY A 617 2.18 -2.09 4.85
N ILE A 618 1.66 -1.34 5.83
CA ILE A 618 0.56 -0.39 5.61
C ILE A 618 0.95 0.71 4.60
N GLN A 619 2.20 1.22 4.64
CA GLN A 619 2.68 2.19 3.66
C GLN A 619 2.71 1.60 2.25
N SER A 620 3.19 0.36 2.11
CA SER A 620 3.21 -0.34 0.84
C SER A 620 1.80 -0.50 0.25
N LYS A 621 0.80 -0.81 1.08
CA LYS A 621 -0.62 -0.89 0.66
C LYS A 621 -1.17 0.46 0.20
N ARG A 622 -0.91 1.54 0.95
CA ARG A 622 -1.57 2.85 0.77
C ARG A 622 -0.84 3.76 -0.19
N ARG A 623 0.48 3.64 -0.30
CA ARG A 623 1.32 4.44 -1.17
C ARG A 623 1.91 3.66 -2.34
N GLY A 624 2.11 2.34 -2.15
CA GLY A 624 2.56 1.43 -3.20
C GLY A 624 1.43 0.75 -3.96
N TYR A 625 0.18 0.90 -3.52
CA TYR A 625 -0.97 0.15 -4.06
C TYR A 625 -0.70 -1.36 -4.11
N ALA A 626 0.06 -1.87 -3.14
CA ALA A 626 0.47 -3.25 -3.11
C ALA A 626 -0.55 -4.15 -2.41
N VAL A 627 -0.74 -5.34 -2.96
CA VAL A 627 -1.34 -6.47 -2.26
C VAL A 627 -0.24 -7.17 -1.47
N ILE A 628 -0.39 -7.25 -0.16
CA ILE A 628 0.59 -7.89 0.72
C ILE A 628 0.33 -9.39 0.76
N VAL A 629 1.39 -10.16 0.54
CA VAL A 629 1.45 -11.60 0.82
C VAL A 629 2.49 -11.80 1.92
N ASP A 630 2.02 -12.07 3.13
CA ASP A 630 2.89 -12.16 4.30
C ASP A 630 3.73 -13.44 4.30
N HIS A 631 4.94 -13.34 4.88
CA HIS A 631 5.76 -14.47 5.25
C HIS A 631 6.13 -14.42 6.75
N LEU A 632 6.43 -15.59 7.32
CA LEU A 632 6.73 -15.71 8.74
C LEU A 632 8.10 -15.13 9.11
N THR A 633 8.18 -14.60 10.34
CA THR A 633 9.43 -14.26 11.01
C THR A 633 10.00 -15.55 11.63
N PRO A 634 11.25 -15.93 11.34
CA PRO A 634 11.86 -17.10 11.99
C PRO A 634 12.08 -16.85 13.49
N PRO A 635 12.07 -17.89 14.33
CA PRO A 635 12.32 -17.73 15.75
C PRO A 635 13.75 -17.28 16.02
N LEU A 636 13.90 -16.27 16.86
CA LEU A 636 15.19 -15.73 17.28
C LEU A 636 15.55 -16.27 18.66
N LYS A 637 16.81 -16.66 18.87
CA LYS A 637 17.34 -16.90 20.21
C LYS A 637 17.77 -15.55 20.81
N THR A 638 17.20 -15.20 21.96
CA THR A 638 17.70 -14.09 22.76
C THR A 638 18.99 -14.51 23.45
N THR A 639 20.14 -13.91 23.08
CA THR A 639 21.40 -14.12 23.78
C THR A 639 21.90 -12.79 24.33
N GLN A 640 22.54 -12.81 25.51
CA GLN A 640 23.14 -11.61 26.11
C GLN A 640 24.30 -10.99 25.28
N LEU A 641 24.84 -11.75 24.34
CA LEU A 641 25.90 -11.32 23.42
C LEU A 641 25.40 -10.39 22.31
N TYR A 642 24.09 -10.22 22.15
CA TYR A 642 23.50 -9.47 21.04
C TYR A 642 23.77 -7.95 21.11
N GLY A 643 23.85 -7.35 22.29
CA GLY A 643 24.07 -5.90 22.45
C GLY A 643 25.41 -5.41 21.87
N ASP A 644 26.51 -6.01 22.27
CA ASP A 644 27.85 -5.63 21.80
C ASP A 644 28.09 -6.02 20.32
N LEU A 645 27.46 -7.11 19.85
CA LEU A 645 27.53 -7.50 18.43
C LEU A 645 26.74 -6.56 17.54
N LEU A 646 25.60 -6.01 18.02
CA LEU A 646 24.85 -4.96 17.32
C LEU A 646 25.65 -3.66 17.23
N GLU A 647 26.34 -3.28 18.30
CA GLU A 647 27.21 -2.09 18.32
C GLU A 647 28.36 -2.25 17.33
N LEU A 648 28.98 -3.43 17.29
CA LEU A 648 30.03 -3.75 16.31
C LEU A 648 29.48 -3.68 14.87
N ARG A 649 28.30 -4.22 14.62
CA ARG A 649 27.63 -4.12 13.33
C ARG A 649 27.36 -2.67 12.91
N ALA A 650 26.84 -1.86 13.82
CA ALA A 650 26.59 -0.44 13.57
C ALA A 650 27.89 0.34 13.27
N LEU A 651 29.00 -0.01 13.93
CA LEU A 651 30.32 0.55 13.64
C LEU A 651 30.80 0.17 12.23
N ILE A 652 30.66 -1.08 11.84
CA ILE A 652 31.02 -1.55 10.50
C ILE A 652 30.16 -0.86 9.43
N ASP A 653 28.87 -0.75 9.63
CA ASP A 653 27.97 -0.03 8.74
C ASP A 653 28.38 1.46 8.61
N THR A 654 28.78 2.09 9.71
CA THR A 654 29.24 3.48 9.71
C THR A 654 30.58 3.62 9.00
N TYR A 655 31.52 2.71 9.25
CA TYR A 655 32.79 2.64 8.56
C TYR A 655 32.64 2.50 7.05
N SER A 656 31.79 1.57 6.62
CA SER A 656 31.53 1.29 5.19
C SER A 656 30.89 2.49 4.46
N ARG A 657 30.12 3.31 5.18
CA ARG A 657 29.50 4.54 4.64
C ARG A 657 30.41 5.76 4.68
N THR A 658 31.53 5.68 5.42
CA THR A 658 32.46 6.81 5.57
C THR A 658 33.39 6.88 4.37
N PRO A 659 33.50 8.02 3.65
CA PRO A 659 34.40 8.16 2.53
C PRO A 659 35.87 7.91 2.92
N ASP A 660 36.66 7.27 2.02
CA ASP A 660 38.07 6.93 2.28
C ASP A 660 38.96 8.14 2.60
N ALA A 661 38.60 9.31 2.06
CA ALA A 661 39.32 10.54 2.30
C ALA A 661 38.96 11.18 3.69
N SER A 662 38.02 10.63 4.42
CA SER A 662 37.58 11.15 5.71
C SER A 662 38.57 10.75 6.82
N PRO A 663 39.05 11.69 7.65
CA PRO A 663 39.88 11.36 8.82
C PRO A 663 39.13 10.45 9.83
N LEU A 664 37.79 10.47 9.84
CA LEU A 664 36.97 9.61 10.71
C LEU A 664 37.04 8.13 10.33
N LYS A 665 37.42 7.79 9.09
CA LYS A 665 37.51 6.40 8.66
C LYS A 665 38.54 5.62 9.45
N ALA A 666 39.67 6.22 9.74
CA ALA A 666 40.69 5.62 10.59
C ALA A 666 40.23 5.43 12.04
N GLU A 667 39.47 6.39 12.59
CA GLU A 667 38.90 6.29 13.93
C GLU A 667 37.87 5.18 14.05
N TYR A 668 37.01 5.00 13.05
CA TYR A 668 36.08 3.89 12.99
C TYR A 668 36.76 2.54 12.84
N LEU A 669 37.82 2.46 12.00
CA LEU A 669 38.61 1.24 11.87
C LEU A 669 39.24 0.83 13.21
N GLU A 670 39.77 1.79 13.97
CA GLU A 670 40.35 1.54 15.30
C GLU A 670 39.21 1.15 16.30
N SER A 671 38.05 1.74 16.20
CA SER A 671 36.89 1.39 17.04
C SER A 671 36.42 -0.02 16.79
N ILE A 672 36.34 -0.43 15.51
CA ILE A 672 35.99 -1.82 15.12
C ILE A 672 37.03 -2.78 15.66
N ARG A 673 38.35 -2.48 15.49
CA ARG A 673 39.46 -3.28 16.02
C ARG A 673 39.33 -3.46 17.54
N ASN A 674 39.05 -2.40 18.27
CA ASN A 674 38.91 -2.46 19.73
C ASN A 674 37.69 -3.31 20.14
N MET A 675 36.58 -3.25 19.41
CA MET A 675 35.45 -4.10 19.67
C MET A 675 35.73 -5.57 19.33
N VAL A 676 36.43 -5.86 18.26
CA VAL A 676 36.87 -7.21 17.88
C VAL A 676 37.74 -7.86 18.96
N ILE A 677 38.66 -7.04 19.57
CA ILE A 677 39.47 -7.45 20.72
C ILE A 677 38.59 -7.69 21.95
N LYS A 678 37.73 -6.72 22.30
CA LYS A 678 36.81 -6.81 23.45
C LYS A 678 35.95 -8.04 23.40
N LEU A 679 35.43 -8.39 22.22
CA LEU A 679 34.55 -9.55 22.00
C LEU A 679 35.30 -10.85 21.75
N ASN A 680 36.65 -10.81 21.74
CA ASN A 680 37.51 -11.95 21.47
C ASN A 680 37.19 -12.67 20.13
N ILE A 681 36.80 -11.91 19.11
CA ILE A 681 36.43 -12.42 17.77
C ILE A 681 37.68 -12.75 16.94
N ALA A 682 38.77 -12.02 17.12
CA ALA A 682 39.99 -12.14 16.33
C ALA A 682 40.54 -13.56 16.20
N PRO A 683 40.62 -14.38 17.29
CA PRO A 683 41.06 -15.78 17.16
C PRO A 683 40.12 -16.66 16.36
N GLU A 684 38.83 -16.41 16.41
CA GLU A 684 37.79 -17.21 15.72
C GLU A 684 37.89 -17.10 14.20
N ILE A 685 38.32 -15.95 13.71
CA ILE A 685 38.39 -15.65 12.26
C ILE A 685 39.84 -15.44 11.76
N ASN A 686 40.82 -15.85 12.54
CA ASN A 686 42.25 -15.76 12.20
C ASN A 686 42.72 -14.36 11.82
N ILE A 687 42.27 -13.33 12.54
CA ILE A 687 42.73 -11.96 12.38
C ILE A 687 43.85 -11.63 13.41
N ASN A 688 44.89 -10.92 12.96
CA ASN A 688 45.87 -10.34 13.86
C ASN A 688 45.47 -8.92 14.26
N PRO A 689 45.01 -8.67 15.51
CA PRO A 689 44.57 -7.33 15.91
C PRO A 689 45.65 -6.26 15.90
N GLU A 690 46.94 -6.65 15.95
CA GLU A 690 48.05 -5.71 15.90
C GLU A 690 48.27 -5.13 14.50
N ASN A 691 47.74 -5.81 13.46
CA ASN A 691 47.86 -5.39 12.08
C ASN A 691 46.48 -5.43 11.39
N PHE A 692 45.48 -4.83 12.03
CA PHE A 692 44.09 -4.85 11.57
C PHE A 692 43.89 -3.94 10.34
N THR A 693 43.33 -4.49 9.28
CA THR A 693 43.22 -3.84 7.98
C THR A 693 41.75 -3.70 7.55
N GLU A 694 41.52 -3.03 6.44
CA GLU A 694 40.20 -2.92 5.79
C GLU A 694 39.66 -4.31 5.36
N ASP A 695 40.50 -5.20 4.84
CA ASP A 695 40.12 -6.57 4.52
C ASP A 695 39.66 -7.37 5.75
N ASP A 696 40.14 -7.02 6.94
CA ASP A 696 39.72 -7.67 8.18
C ASP A 696 38.34 -7.19 8.64
N VAL A 697 37.92 -5.97 8.27
CA VAL A 697 36.54 -5.50 8.51
C VAL A 697 35.53 -6.36 7.75
N GLU A 698 35.83 -6.72 6.49
CA GLU A 698 34.98 -7.61 5.69
C GLU A 698 34.88 -9.00 6.33
N LYS A 699 35.98 -9.57 6.83
CA LYS A 699 35.96 -10.85 7.56
C LYS A 699 35.15 -10.78 8.86
N VAL A 700 35.21 -9.67 9.56
CA VAL A 700 34.38 -9.46 10.77
C VAL A 700 32.90 -9.33 10.39
N ASP A 701 32.58 -8.68 9.28
CA ASP A 701 31.20 -8.57 8.79
C ASP A 701 30.66 -9.94 8.41
N ASP A 702 31.40 -10.71 7.67
CA ASP A 702 31.04 -12.10 7.30
C ASP A 702 30.84 -12.98 8.55
N TYR A 703 31.70 -12.82 9.57
CA TYR A 703 31.52 -13.53 10.83
C TYR A 703 30.26 -13.11 11.59
N LEU A 704 29.92 -11.84 11.60
CA LEU A 704 28.67 -11.35 12.21
C LEU A 704 27.45 -11.87 11.46
N VAL A 705 27.49 -11.95 10.14
CA VAL A 705 26.45 -12.59 9.32
C VAL A 705 26.30 -14.07 9.66
N MET A 706 27.42 -14.78 9.80
CA MET A 706 27.43 -16.19 10.21
C MET A 706 26.89 -16.37 11.63
N LEU A 707 27.23 -15.48 12.57
CA LEU A 707 26.67 -15.49 13.93
C LEU A 707 25.17 -15.19 13.95
N GLN A 708 24.70 -14.24 13.14
CA GLN A 708 23.26 -13.98 12.98
C GLN A 708 22.52 -15.25 12.50
N GLN A 709 23.10 -15.96 11.56
CA GLN A 709 22.54 -17.24 11.09
C GLN A 709 22.54 -18.29 12.17
N THR A 710 23.55 -18.28 13.06
CA THR A 710 23.63 -19.21 14.21
C THR A 710 22.64 -18.83 15.30
N LEU A 711 22.34 -17.53 15.48
CA LEU A 711 21.33 -17.03 16.43
C LEU A 711 19.89 -17.26 15.97
N MET A 712 19.67 -17.50 14.68
CA MET A 712 18.42 -17.95 14.11
C MET A 712 18.47 -19.46 13.93
N PRO A 713 17.95 -20.25 14.87
CA PRO A 713 18.09 -21.71 14.85
C PRO A 713 17.54 -22.39 13.59
N VAL A 714 16.62 -21.72 12.91
CA VAL A 714 16.02 -22.20 11.63
C VAL A 714 16.58 -21.48 10.41
N GLY A 715 17.54 -20.55 10.57
CA GLY A 715 18.04 -19.73 9.47
C GLY A 715 17.05 -18.68 8.98
N LEU A 716 17.31 -18.10 7.79
CA LEU A 716 16.41 -17.19 7.11
C LEU A 716 15.21 -17.95 6.53
N HIS A 717 14.04 -17.34 6.55
CA HIS A 717 12.85 -17.92 5.91
C HIS A 717 12.99 -17.92 4.38
N THR A 718 12.65 -19.03 3.73
CA THR A 718 12.51 -19.10 2.27
C THR A 718 11.03 -19.18 1.93
N PHE A 719 10.52 -18.17 1.25
CA PHE A 719 9.12 -18.04 0.88
C PHE A 719 8.62 -19.25 0.06
N GLY A 720 7.52 -19.81 0.51
CA GLY A 720 6.89 -20.96 -0.14
C GLY A 720 7.46 -22.32 0.23
N LEU A 721 8.54 -22.39 1.02
CA LEU A 721 9.05 -23.66 1.55
C LEU A 721 8.45 -23.95 2.93
N THR A 722 8.09 -25.21 3.15
CA THR A 722 7.62 -25.69 4.44
C THR A 722 8.81 -25.92 5.38
N TRP A 723 8.63 -25.58 6.65
CA TRP A 723 9.57 -25.94 7.70
C TRP A 723 9.42 -27.38 8.13
N THR A 724 10.47 -27.92 8.71
CA THR A 724 10.46 -29.23 9.39
C THR A 724 9.62 -29.14 10.67
N ASP A 725 9.20 -30.30 11.21
CA ASP A 725 8.50 -30.36 12.50
C ASP A 725 9.32 -29.72 13.63
N GLU A 726 10.64 -29.84 13.58
CA GLU A 726 11.59 -29.24 14.53
C GLU A 726 11.56 -27.71 14.47
N GLU A 727 11.59 -27.13 13.29
CA GLU A 727 11.53 -25.68 13.07
C GLU A 727 10.18 -25.11 13.47
N VAL A 728 9.10 -25.81 13.15
CA VAL A 728 7.74 -25.46 13.60
C VAL A 728 7.63 -25.53 15.13
N ALA A 729 8.22 -26.54 15.77
CA ALA A 729 8.24 -26.65 17.22
C ALA A 729 9.01 -25.50 17.87
N LEU A 730 10.13 -25.07 17.29
CA LEU A 730 10.90 -23.91 17.76
C LEU A 730 10.08 -22.62 17.72
N LEU A 731 9.37 -22.33 16.63
CA LEU A 731 8.52 -21.14 16.56
C LEU A 731 7.32 -21.24 17.50
N ALA A 732 6.67 -22.42 17.59
CA ALA A 732 5.57 -22.63 18.51
C ALA A 732 6.00 -22.46 19.99
N ALA A 733 7.22 -22.92 20.34
CA ALA A 733 7.82 -22.71 21.65
C ALA A 733 8.09 -21.21 21.93
N ALA A 734 8.59 -20.48 20.94
CA ALA A 734 8.81 -19.03 21.06
C ALA A 734 7.48 -18.28 21.28
N ILE A 735 6.40 -18.64 20.58
CA ILE A 735 5.08 -18.01 20.74
C ILE A 735 4.51 -18.25 22.16
N VAL A 736 4.68 -19.43 22.73
CA VAL A 736 4.18 -19.74 24.09
C VAL A 736 5.16 -19.36 25.20
N SER A 737 6.28 -18.70 24.87
CA SER A 737 7.28 -18.26 25.84
C SER A 737 6.91 -16.99 26.59
N ALA A 738 5.88 -16.25 26.13
CA ALA A 738 5.44 -15.03 26.79
C ALA A 738 5.06 -15.30 28.24
N ASP A 739 5.82 -14.72 29.17
CA ASP A 739 5.71 -14.95 30.61
C ASP A 739 5.14 -13.74 31.33
N GLY A 740 4.00 -13.90 31.98
CA GLY A 740 3.37 -12.91 32.86
C GLY A 740 3.67 -13.15 34.34
N GLY A 741 4.74 -13.92 34.68
CA GLY A 741 5.11 -14.32 36.01
C GLY A 741 4.19 -15.39 36.57
N PRO A 742 4.17 -15.59 37.92
CA PRO A 742 3.41 -16.69 38.55
C PRO A 742 1.90 -16.63 38.30
N SER A 743 1.34 -15.48 38.00
CA SER A 743 -0.12 -15.33 37.76
C SER A 743 -0.53 -15.66 36.32
N SER A 744 0.41 -15.66 35.39
CA SER A 744 0.21 -16.03 33.97
C SER A 744 1.50 -16.67 33.43
N PRO A 745 1.84 -17.87 33.89
CA PRO A 745 3.13 -18.47 33.59
C PRO A 745 3.27 -18.88 32.14
N SER A 746 4.48 -18.76 31.60
CA SER A 746 4.86 -19.33 30.29
C SER A 746 4.99 -20.87 30.42
N LEU A 747 4.98 -21.55 29.28
CA LEU A 747 5.24 -23.00 29.24
C LEU A 747 6.64 -23.30 29.80
N GLN A 748 7.64 -22.47 29.49
CA GLN A 748 9.01 -22.63 30.01
C GLN A 748 9.06 -22.48 31.53
N ARG A 749 8.33 -21.54 32.13
CA ARG A 749 8.26 -21.39 33.61
C ARG A 749 7.67 -22.62 34.28
N LEU A 750 6.59 -23.17 33.73
CA LEU A 750 5.96 -24.36 34.26
C LEU A 750 6.87 -25.60 34.12
N ILE A 751 7.52 -25.75 32.98
CA ILE A 751 8.50 -26.83 32.76
C ILE A 751 9.69 -26.70 33.70
N ALA A 752 10.24 -25.48 33.87
CA ALA A 752 11.33 -25.24 34.85
C ALA A 752 10.88 -25.67 36.26
N SER A 753 9.68 -25.27 36.67
CA SER A 753 9.09 -25.68 37.95
C SER A 753 8.95 -27.19 38.06
N SER A 754 8.49 -27.89 37.03
CA SER A 754 8.40 -29.36 37.01
C SER A 754 9.76 -30.04 37.10
N MET A 755 10.82 -29.37 36.69
CA MET A 755 12.21 -29.83 36.83
C MET A 755 12.85 -29.42 38.16
N GLY A 756 12.10 -28.76 39.05
CA GLY A 756 12.59 -28.29 40.35
C GLY A 756 13.49 -27.06 40.29
N MET A 757 13.40 -26.28 39.19
CA MET A 757 14.19 -25.08 38.93
C MET A 757 13.36 -23.82 39.18
N ASP A 758 14.00 -22.80 39.73
CA ASP A 758 13.41 -21.45 39.84
C ASP A 758 13.67 -20.68 38.53
N PHE A 759 12.59 -20.45 37.74
CA PHE A 759 12.66 -19.82 36.42
C PHE A 759 13.32 -18.45 36.45
N ASP A 760 13.14 -17.67 37.52
CA ASP A 760 13.70 -16.31 37.65
C ASP A 760 15.21 -16.31 38.02
N LYS A 761 15.79 -17.51 38.32
CA LYS A 761 17.17 -17.69 38.71
C LYS A 761 17.94 -18.70 37.86
N LEU A 762 17.43 -19.04 36.71
CA LEU A 762 18.07 -20.01 35.81
C LEU A 762 19.46 -19.51 35.37
N THR A 763 20.44 -20.41 35.48
CA THR A 763 21.71 -20.19 34.77
C THR A 763 21.49 -20.36 33.27
N ALA A 764 22.42 -19.89 32.41
CA ALA A 764 22.32 -20.05 30.96
C ALA A 764 22.14 -21.52 30.54
N ILE A 765 22.86 -22.44 31.19
CA ILE A 765 22.76 -23.88 30.92
C ILE A 765 21.38 -24.42 31.30
N GLN A 766 20.86 -24.02 32.46
CA GLN A 766 19.53 -24.44 32.91
C GLN A 766 18.42 -23.85 32.01
N ALA A 767 18.56 -22.60 31.57
CA ALA A 767 17.62 -21.99 30.64
C ALA A 767 17.60 -22.73 29.28
N GLU A 768 18.77 -23.15 28.80
CA GLU A 768 18.87 -23.96 27.59
C GLU A 768 18.23 -25.35 27.80
N GLU A 769 18.43 -25.99 28.94
CA GLU A 769 17.82 -27.26 29.24
C GLU A 769 16.29 -27.17 29.27
N VAL A 770 15.74 -26.13 29.91
CA VAL A 770 14.29 -25.86 29.93
C VAL A 770 13.75 -25.60 28.51
N ASN A 771 14.44 -24.81 27.71
CA ASN A 771 14.04 -24.55 26.33
C ASN A 771 14.08 -25.81 25.46
N ASN A 772 15.14 -26.62 25.57
CA ASN A 772 15.26 -27.87 24.84
C ASN A 772 14.14 -28.84 25.22
N ARG A 773 13.80 -28.91 26.51
CA ARG A 773 12.68 -29.74 27.00
C ARG A 773 11.34 -29.24 26.47
N THR A 774 11.16 -27.94 26.43
CA THR A 774 9.94 -27.31 25.89
C THR A 774 9.75 -27.63 24.39
N VAL A 775 10.80 -27.43 23.59
CA VAL A 775 10.78 -27.76 22.16
C VAL A 775 10.54 -29.27 21.95
N ASP A 776 11.23 -30.13 22.69
CA ASP A 776 11.05 -31.58 22.56
C ASP A 776 9.62 -32.03 22.88
N TRP A 777 8.99 -31.50 23.93
CA TRP A 777 7.60 -31.82 24.23
C TRP A 777 6.64 -31.34 23.16
N ILE A 778 6.83 -30.12 22.64
CA ILE A 778 6.03 -29.58 21.54
C ILE A 778 6.23 -30.41 20.25
N LEU A 779 7.45 -30.80 19.93
CA LEU A 779 7.76 -31.68 18.82
C LEU A 779 7.05 -33.04 18.93
N GLN A 780 7.05 -33.63 20.11
CA GLN A 780 6.35 -34.93 20.36
C GLN A 780 4.84 -34.80 20.13
N ILE A 781 4.21 -33.70 20.57
CA ILE A 781 2.77 -33.52 20.35
C ILE A 781 2.43 -33.16 18.89
N ILE A 782 3.30 -32.43 18.16
CA ILE A 782 3.16 -32.22 16.72
C ILE A 782 3.17 -33.55 15.98
N ARG A 783 4.03 -34.49 16.42
CA ARG A 783 4.15 -35.87 15.90
C ARG A 783 3.07 -36.84 16.39
N GLY A 784 2.04 -36.32 17.07
CA GLY A 784 0.83 -37.08 17.41
C GLY A 784 0.80 -37.64 18.82
N ARG A 785 1.79 -37.37 19.67
CA ARG A 785 1.76 -37.79 21.07
C ARG A 785 0.73 -36.93 21.83
N ALA A 786 -0.04 -37.57 22.73
CA ALA A 786 -0.99 -36.85 23.57
C ALA A 786 -0.27 -36.13 24.72
N PRO A 787 -0.57 -34.86 25.02
CA PRO A 787 0.07 -34.08 26.09
C PRO A 787 0.02 -34.75 27.45
N GLU A 788 -1.08 -35.47 27.78
CA GLU A 788 -1.33 -36.18 29.01
C GLU A 788 -0.35 -37.34 29.23
N THR A 789 0.38 -37.77 28.21
CA THR A 789 1.45 -38.80 28.33
C THR A 789 2.81 -38.21 28.70
N LEU A 790 2.94 -36.87 28.69
CA LEU A 790 4.18 -36.13 29.00
C LEU A 790 4.15 -35.60 30.44
N THR A 791 2.97 -35.27 30.95
CA THR A 791 2.77 -34.64 32.26
C THR A 791 1.33 -34.79 32.74
N ASP A 792 1.12 -34.80 34.04
CA ASP A 792 -0.20 -34.72 34.68
C ASP A 792 -0.61 -33.26 35.01
N ASP A 793 0.25 -32.28 34.78
CA ASP A 793 -0.02 -30.89 35.10
C ASP A 793 -0.98 -30.29 34.04
N ALA A 794 -2.18 -29.92 34.52
CA ALA A 794 -3.24 -29.41 33.67
C ALA A 794 -2.88 -28.08 32.95
N GLN A 795 -2.06 -27.21 33.58
CA GLN A 795 -1.63 -25.95 32.97
C GLN A 795 -0.61 -26.20 31.86
N ILE A 796 0.31 -27.12 32.07
CA ILE A 796 1.26 -27.52 31.03
C ILE A 796 0.52 -28.16 29.87
N ILE A 797 -0.44 -29.06 30.13
CA ILE A 797 -1.26 -29.70 29.10
C ILE A 797 -2.02 -28.64 28.26
N GLU A 798 -2.61 -27.64 28.91
CA GLU A 798 -3.31 -26.55 28.19
C GLU A 798 -2.36 -25.80 27.28
N LEU A 799 -1.18 -25.38 27.75
CA LEU A 799 -0.20 -24.64 26.96
C LEU A 799 0.40 -25.48 25.84
N LEU A 800 0.61 -26.78 26.06
CA LEU A 800 1.03 -27.72 25.01
C LEU A 800 -0.05 -27.85 23.91
N ASN A 801 -1.33 -27.90 24.27
CA ASN A 801 -2.43 -27.92 23.30
C ASN A 801 -2.51 -26.58 22.51
N ARG A 802 -2.22 -25.46 23.18
CA ARG A 802 -2.10 -24.17 22.50
C ARG A 802 -0.92 -24.15 21.51
N ALA A 803 0.25 -24.65 21.93
CA ALA A 803 1.41 -24.79 21.05
C ALA A 803 1.11 -25.67 19.82
N LYS A 804 0.37 -26.77 20.01
CA LYS A 804 -0.12 -27.60 18.90
C LYS A 804 -1.02 -26.84 17.95
N GLY A 805 -1.91 -26.00 18.47
CA GLY A 805 -2.75 -25.12 17.65
C GLY A 805 -1.94 -24.12 16.84
N TYR A 806 -0.91 -23.51 17.42
CA TYR A 806 0.02 -22.63 16.69
C TYR A 806 0.82 -23.39 15.64
N ALA A 807 1.33 -24.57 15.95
CA ALA A 807 2.03 -25.40 14.96
C ALA A 807 1.15 -25.72 13.74
N TYR A 808 -0.12 -26.02 13.96
CA TYR A 808 -1.09 -26.22 12.87
C TYR A 808 -1.25 -24.96 12.01
N LEU A 809 -1.38 -23.79 12.63
CA LEU A 809 -1.52 -22.51 11.90
C LEU A 809 -0.25 -22.15 11.13
N ILE A 810 0.94 -22.40 11.70
CA ILE A 810 2.23 -22.20 11.05
C ILE A 810 2.31 -23.05 9.78
N ASN A 811 1.99 -24.34 9.89
CA ASN A 811 2.00 -25.25 8.74
C ASN A 811 0.99 -24.84 7.65
N GLN A 812 -0.17 -24.32 8.01
CA GLN A 812 -1.13 -23.78 7.06
C GLN A 812 -0.61 -22.52 6.35
N SER A 813 0.17 -21.68 7.04
CA SER A 813 0.75 -20.46 6.50
C SER A 813 1.69 -20.76 5.33
N PHE A 814 2.58 -21.73 5.45
CA PHE A 814 3.50 -22.12 4.38
C PHE A 814 2.78 -22.55 3.11
N GLY A 815 1.71 -23.35 3.22
CA GLY A 815 0.92 -23.77 2.08
C GLY A 815 0.20 -22.62 1.37
N SER A 816 -0.02 -21.47 2.05
CA SER A 816 -0.71 -20.33 1.50
C SER A 816 0.19 -19.24 0.90
N GLU A 817 1.47 -19.16 1.25
CA GLU A 817 2.40 -18.14 0.77
C GLU A 817 2.50 -18.13 -0.77
N MET A 818 3.02 -19.18 -1.35
CA MET A 818 3.21 -19.27 -2.80
C MET A 818 1.88 -19.29 -3.56
N ASN A 819 0.85 -19.96 -3.00
CA ASN A 819 -0.48 -19.98 -3.62
C ASN A 819 -1.10 -18.57 -3.65
N SER A 820 -0.97 -17.79 -2.57
CA SER A 820 -1.47 -16.41 -2.54
C SER A 820 -0.75 -15.52 -3.56
N LEU A 821 0.57 -15.70 -3.74
CA LEU A 821 1.31 -15.01 -4.79
C LEU A 821 0.76 -15.36 -6.19
N LEU A 822 0.59 -16.65 -6.49
CA LEU A 822 0.07 -17.11 -7.77
C LEU A 822 -1.38 -16.67 -8.00
N ASP A 823 -2.21 -16.69 -6.96
CA ASP A 823 -3.59 -16.19 -7.00
C ASP A 823 -3.64 -14.69 -7.31
N ALA A 824 -2.79 -13.89 -6.66
CA ALA A 824 -2.66 -12.46 -6.96
C ALA A 824 -2.23 -12.22 -8.42
N LEU A 825 -1.24 -12.97 -8.92
CA LEU A 825 -0.77 -12.92 -10.31
C LEU A 825 -1.81 -13.44 -11.34
N ASN A 826 -2.88 -14.06 -10.87
CA ASN A 826 -4.05 -14.44 -11.66
C ASN A 826 -5.24 -13.47 -11.48
N GLY A 827 -5.03 -12.34 -10.83
CA GLY A 827 -6.09 -11.36 -10.57
C GLY A 827 -7.12 -11.85 -9.54
N GLY A 828 -6.73 -12.74 -8.64
CA GLY A 828 -7.56 -13.29 -7.58
C GLY A 828 -7.66 -12.36 -6.36
N PHE A 829 -8.57 -12.69 -5.46
CA PHE A 829 -8.77 -12.02 -4.19
C PHE A 829 -7.88 -12.65 -3.11
N ILE A 830 -7.02 -11.86 -2.53
CA ILE A 830 -6.19 -12.31 -1.40
C ILE A 830 -6.95 -12.07 -0.11
N THR A 831 -7.43 -13.15 0.49
CA THR A 831 -8.27 -13.12 1.69
C THR A 831 -7.47 -12.67 2.91
N PRO A 832 -7.88 -11.59 3.60
CA PRO A 832 -7.29 -11.22 4.87
C PRO A 832 -7.72 -12.22 5.95
N ARG A 833 -6.87 -13.19 6.26
CA ARG A 833 -7.20 -14.25 7.20
C ARG A 833 -6.78 -13.89 8.62
N SER A 834 -7.72 -13.46 9.43
CA SER A 834 -7.50 -13.28 10.87
C SER A 834 -7.31 -14.59 11.63
N GLY A 835 -7.65 -15.72 11.03
CA GLY A 835 -7.55 -17.06 11.64
C GLY A 835 -6.18 -17.73 11.52
N ASN A 836 -5.32 -17.23 10.63
CA ASN A 836 -3.99 -17.79 10.38
C ASN A 836 -2.88 -17.00 11.09
N ASP A 837 -3.22 -16.00 11.88
CA ASP A 837 -2.26 -15.30 12.72
C ASP A 837 -1.85 -16.21 13.89
N PRO A 838 -0.61 -16.71 13.95
CA PRO A 838 -0.15 -17.60 15.02
C PRO A 838 -0.12 -16.92 16.39
N ILE A 839 -0.19 -15.60 16.45
CA ILE A 839 -0.22 -14.81 17.70
C ILE A 839 -1.64 -14.70 18.25
N ARG A 840 -2.69 -14.84 17.44
CA ARG A 840 -4.07 -14.84 17.91
C ARG A 840 -4.40 -16.18 18.59
N LYS A 841 -5.05 -16.11 19.75
CA LYS A 841 -5.51 -17.29 20.49
C LYS A 841 -6.30 -18.24 19.57
N PRO A 842 -5.93 -19.53 19.50
CA PRO A 842 -6.63 -20.51 18.66
C PRO A 842 -8.04 -20.86 19.19
N HIS A 843 -8.52 -20.24 20.22
CA HIS A 843 -9.84 -20.51 20.76
C HIS A 843 -10.84 -19.43 20.32
N GLY A 844 -11.58 -19.80 19.27
CA GLY A 844 -12.94 -19.36 19.14
C GLY A 844 -13.73 -19.87 20.33
N THR A 845 -13.77 -19.11 21.38
CA THR A 845 -14.82 -19.24 22.37
C THR A 845 -15.22 -17.85 22.77
N SER A 846 -16.49 -17.70 22.63
CA SER A 846 -17.35 -16.59 22.98
C SER A 846 -17.31 -15.41 22.03
N ASN A 847 -18.33 -15.35 21.24
CA ASN A 847 -19.14 -14.19 21.04
C ASN A 847 -19.01 -13.22 22.24
N ARG A 848 -18.11 -12.25 22.11
CA ARG A 848 -18.29 -10.94 22.71
C ARG A 848 -17.77 -9.92 21.71
N GLN A 849 -18.73 -9.19 21.21
CA GLN A 849 -18.87 -8.01 20.39
C GLN A 849 -17.61 -7.20 20.08
#